data_0adf7b5f5fefeb62ec5db929d1d6dcbb
#
_entry.id   0adf7b5f5fefeb62ec5db929d1d6dcbb
#
_cell.length_a   1.000
_cell.length_b   1.000
_cell.length_c   1.000
_cell.angle_alpha   90.00
_cell.angle_beta   90.00
_cell.angle_gamma   90.00
#
_symmetry.space_group_name_H-M   'P 1'
#
loop_
_entity.id
_entity.type
_entity.pdbx_description
1 polymer ?
#
loop_
_entity_poly.entity_id
_entity_poly.type
_entity_poly.pdbx_seq_one_letter_code
_entity_poly.pdbx_strand_id
1 'polypeptide(L)'
;MRYQVLTVGNPNSGKTTLFNGLTGAKQQVGNWAGVTVEKKTGSFVHAGDEFSLTDLPGIYALDSGNDSNSIDESIASRAVLTHPADVIINVVDATCLERSLYMTLQLRELRRPMIVVLNKMDALKRERVHLDSKQLEAFLGCPVLALSANNKEQVRRFKEKLHKLLVQGIALKQIELHYGAEFESLIHELEPMFAEQAVSARALAIRALENDRLVINGLKEAERQNVEQRQHECQVDIDLLVANVRYTYLHELCTHVRRTEGKLSHKFTEKADRVILNKWVGIPFFFAVMYLMFMFSINIGSAFIDFFDIGVGALLVDGGHHLLDDHLPVWLVTLIADGVGGGIQTVATFIPVIACLYLFLAVLESSGYMSRAAFVLDKVMQKIGLPGKAFVPLVLGFGCNVPSIMATRTLDQERERKLAASMAPFMSCGARLPVYTLFAAAFFPQSGQNVVFALYLLGIVAAVLTGLVLKKTLYPGVSESLIMEMPDYEIPTLQNVVIKTWQKLKRFVLGAGKTIVVVVTILSFLNSVGTDGSFGNENSDKSVLSKAAQFVTPVFSPMGITQENWPATVGIITGIFAKEAVVGTLNSLYTSTPDAEEAAEYDLLASLQEALMTIPDNLAGLSFSDPLGIEVGDLTDTEAVAQEQEVDGSIFGNLHTYFANAHVAFAYLIFILLYTPCVAAMGAYVREFGAAYARFIAVWTMGLAYGSAVLYYQATHIAEHPMYSLIWIGVIVGIGFTTYWALKQIGRKQKMIEVSVA
;
A
#
# COMPACT_ATOMS: atom_id res chain seq x y z
N MET A 1 6.06 -29.97 -38.04
CA MET A 1 5.49 -30.68 -36.85
C MET A 1 4.63 -29.73 -36.04
N ARG A 2 3.78 -30.26 -35.14
CA ARG A 2 2.98 -29.44 -34.23
C ARG A 2 3.34 -29.81 -32.80
N TYR A 3 3.86 -28.84 -32.03
CA TYR A 3 4.27 -29.05 -30.65
C TYR A 3 3.25 -28.44 -29.68
N GLN A 4 2.88 -29.20 -28.66
CA GLN A 4 2.02 -28.77 -27.56
C GLN A 4 2.87 -28.28 -26.38
N VAL A 5 2.70 -27.03 -25.98
CA VAL A 5 3.52 -26.41 -24.96
C VAL A 5 2.64 -25.89 -23.80
N LEU A 6 2.92 -26.28 -22.56
CA LEU A 6 2.31 -25.70 -21.38
C LEU A 6 3.23 -24.63 -20.80
N THR A 7 2.68 -23.47 -20.45
CA THR A 7 3.41 -22.43 -19.70
C THR A 7 2.93 -22.40 -18.25
N VAL A 8 3.87 -22.59 -17.33
CA VAL A 8 3.65 -22.62 -15.87
C VAL A 8 4.56 -21.59 -15.23
N GLY A 9 4.22 -21.08 -14.07
CA GLY A 9 5.08 -20.17 -13.33
C GLY A 9 4.33 -19.48 -12.20
N ASN A 10 5.08 -18.95 -11.25
CA ASN A 10 4.54 -18.26 -10.10
C ASN A 10 3.77 -16.97 -10.52
N PRO A 11 2.81 -16.52 -9.73
CA PRO A 11 2.23 -15.20 -9.92
C PRO A 11 3.31 -14.13 -10.03
N ASN A 12 3.15 -13.18 -10.95
CA ASN A 12 4.10 -12.10 -11.22
C ASN A 12 5.49 -12.50 -11.76
N SER A 13 5.74 -13.77 -12.09
CA SER A 13 7.00 -14.21 -12.73
C SER A 13 7.19 -13.66 -14.17
N GLY A 14 6.17 -13.00 -14.72
CA GLY A 14 6.16 -12.50 -16.09
C GLY A 14 5.76 -13.54 -17.13
N LYS A 15 5.10 -14.61 -16.73
CA LYS A 15 4.58 -15.70 -17.57
C LYS A 15 3.70 -15.16 -18.70
N THR A 16 2.69 -14.36 -18.40
CA THR A 16 1.79 -13.74 -19.39
C THR A 16 2.54 -12.79 -20.34
N THR A 17 3.57 -12.09 -19.85
CA THR A 17 4.42 -11.23 -20.70
C THR A 17 5.19 -12.07 -21.72
N LEU A 18 5.78 -13.19 -21.28
CA LEU A 18 6.48 -14.12 -22.17
C LEU A 18 5.50 -14.76 -23.17
N PHE A 19 4.35 -15.22 -22.70
CA PHE A 19 3.30 -15.80 -23.54
C PHE A 19 2.87 -14.81 -24.64
N ASN A 20 2.58 -13.55 -24.28
CA ASN A 20 2.22 -12.50 -25.24
C ASN A 20 3.35 -12.20 -26.22
N GLY A 21 4.61 -12.20 -25.74
CA GLY A 21 5.78 -12.02 -26.60
C GLY A 21 6.01 -13.15 -27.59
N LEU A 22 5.61 -14.38 -27.23
CA LEU A 22 5.70 -15.55 -28.10
C LEU A 22 4.57 -15.62 -29.13
N THR A 23 3.33 -15.41 -28.71
CA THR A 23 2.13 -15.59 -29.53
C THR A 23 1.72 -14.35 -30.33
N GLY A 24 2.10 -13.15 -29.86
CA GLY A 24 1.72 -11.88 -30.48
C GLY A 24 0.20 -11.66 -30.44
N ALA A 25 -0.40 -11.27 -31.60
CA ALA A 25 -1.84 -11.03 -31.74
C ALA A 25 -2.69 -12.32 -31.90
N LYS A 26 -2.08 -13.48 -31.98
CA LYS A 26 -2.76 -14.78 -32.21
C LYS A 26 -3.09 -15.45 -30.87
N GLN A 27 -3.99 -14.88 -30.12
CA GLN A 27 -4.44 -15.38 -28.83
C GLN A 27 -5.94 -15.66 -28.87
N GLN A 28 -6.36 -16.72 -28.19
CA GLN A 28 -7.74 -17.03 -27.91
C GLN A 28 -7.93 -17.11 -26.40
N VAL A 29 -8.96 -16.46 -25.90
CA VAL A 29 -9.35 -16.48 -24.49
C VAL A 29 -10.63 -17.29 -24.39
N GLY A 30 -10.64 -18.27 -23.53
CA GLY A 30 -11.80 -19.08 -23.17
C GLY A 30 -11.77 -19.38 -21.68
N ASN A 31 -12.64 -20.25 -21.19
CA ASN A 31 -12.61 -20.70 -19.80
C ASN A 31 -12.13 -22.15 -19.73
N TRP A 32 -11.53 -22.52 -18.60
CA TRP A 32 -11.28 -23.93 -18.31
C TRP A 32 -12.61 -24.65 -18.09
N ALA A 33 -12.67 -25.94 -18.51
CA ALA A 33 -13.89 -26.70 -18.45
C ALA A 33 -14.47 -26.78 -17.03
N GLY A 34 -15.71 -26.28 -16.85
CA GLY A 34 -16.45 -26.34 -15.60
C GLY A 34 -16.14 -25.23 -14.59
N VAL A 35 -15.33 -24.23 -14.94
CA VAL A 35 -14.95 -23.12 -14.03
C VAL A 35 -14.86 -21.79 -14.77
N THR A 36 -14.92 -20.68 -14.03
CA THR A 36 -14.85 -19.30 -14.55
C THR A 36 -13.43 -18.78 -14.78
N VAL A 37 -12.41 -19.63 -14.59
CA VAL A 37 -11.00 -19.25 -14.74
C VAL A 37 -10.63 -19.17 -16.21
N GLU A 38 -9.98 -18.08 -16.63
CA GLU A 38 -9.58 -17.85 -18.01
C GLU A 38 -8.52 -18.87 -18.49
N LYS A 39 -8.79 -19.50 -19.61
CA LYS A 39 -7.83 -20.30 -20.37
C LYS A 39 -7.31 -19.49 -21.54
N LYS A 40 -6.02 -19.19 -21.55
CA LYS A 40 -5.36 -18.49 -22.66
C LYS A 40 -4.60 -19.50 -23.53
N THR A 41 -4.96 -19.55 -24.80
CA THR A 41 -4.25 -20.36 -25.78
C THR A 41 -3.75 -19.47 -26.91
N GLY A 42 -2.61 -19.81 -27.47
CA GLY A 42 -2.02 -19.04 -28.56
C GLY A 42 -1.09 -19.92 -29.37
N SER A 43 -0.79 -19.52 -30.60
CA SER A 43 0.15 -20.23 -31.42
C SER A 43 1.14 -19.32 -32.13
N PHE A 44 2.31 -19.85 -32.41
CA PHE A 44 3.28 -19.23 -33.31
C PHE A 44 3.94 -20.27 -34.20
N VAL A 45 4.47 -19.82 -35.35
CA VAL A 45 5.20 -20.67 -36.29
C VAL A 45 6.68 -20.24 -36.27
N HIS A 46 7.59 -21.20 -36.17
CA HIS A 46 9.02 -21.01 -36.31
C HIS A 46 9.67 -22.13 -37.10
N ALA A 47 10.51 -21.79 -38.06
CA ALA A 47 11.20 -22.76 -38.95
C ALA A 47 10.29 -23.80 -39.61
N GLY A 48 9.02 -23.46 -39.90
CA GLY A 48 8.03 -24.35 -40.53
C GLY A 48 7.24 -25.21 -39.54
N ASP A 49 7.58 -25.23 -38.27
CA ASP A 49 6.87 -25.94 -37.20
C ASP A 49 5.90 -25.03 -36.45
N GLU A 50 4.71 -25.60 -36.09
CA GLU A 50 3.69 -24.87 -35.30
C GLU A 50 3.80 -25.22 -33.83
N PHE A 51 3.80 -24.18 -32.99
CA PHE A 51 3.82 -24.26 -31.51
C PHE A 51 2.48 -23.79 -30.96
N SER A 52 1.76 -24.69 -30.31
CA SER A 52 0.50 -24.39 -29.63
C SER A 52 0.76 -24.26 -28.15
N LEU A 53 0.61 -23.04 -27.61
CA LEU A 53 0.85 -22.71 -26.21
C LEU A 53 -0.45 -22.64 -25.44
N THR A 54 -0.47 -23.24 -24.24
CA THR A 54 -1.54 -23.04 -23.24
C THR A 54 -0.96 -22.43 -21.99
N ASP A 55 -1.48 -21.25 -21.60
CA ASP A 55 -1.07 -20.54 -20.39
C ASP A 55 -1.88 -21.03 -19.19
N LEU A 56 -1.21 -21.57 -18.17
CA LEU A 56 -1.83 -21.99 -16.93
C LEU A 56 -1.95 -20.83 -15.93
N PRO A 57 -2.90 -20.86 -15.00
CA PRO A 57 -2.93 -19.92 -13.89
C PRO A 57 -1.59 -19.85 -13.14
N GLY A 58 -1.27 -18.71 -12.55
CA GLY A 58 -0.05 -18.57 -11.75
C GLY A 58 -0.22 -19.22 -10.38
N ILE A 59 0.67 -20.14 -10.03
CA ILE A 59 0.63 -20.91 -8.78
C ILE A 59 2.01 -20.91 -8.11
N TYR A 60 2.04 -21.12 -6.81
CA TYR A 60 3.28 -21.21 -6.04
C TYR A 60 3.74 -22.66 -5.84
N ALA A 61 2.80 -23.59 -5.73
CA ALA A 61 3.04 -25.02 -5.58
C ALA A 61 1.99 -25.82 -6.35
N LEU A 62 2.24 -27.11 -6.59
CA LEU A 62 1.33 -28.04 -7.25
C LEU A 62 0.39 -28.75 -6.28
N ASP A 63 0.30 -28.30 -5.04
CA ASP A 63 -0.46 -28.96 -3.98
C ASP A 63 -1.96 -28.67 -4.10
N SER A 64 -2.80 -29.68 -3.86
CA SER A 64 -4.27 -29.58 -3.90
C SER A 64 -4.92 -30.10 -2.59
N GLY A 65 -4.17 -30.14 -1.49
CA GLY A 65 -4.52 -30.86 -0.27
C GLY A 65 -5.51 -30.17 0.69
N ASN A 66 -5.61 -28.84 0.71
CA ASN A 66 -6.44 -28.13 1.71
C ASN A 66 -7.65 -27.43 1.11
N ASP A 67 -8.75 -27.33 1.89
CA ASP A 67 -9.99 -26.61 1.52
C ASP A 67 -9.79 -25.10 1.26
N SER A 68 -8.60 -24.57 1.53
CA SER A 68 -8.20 -23.19 1.31
C SER A 68 -7.49 -22.95 -0.04
N ASN A 69 -7.17 -24.01 -0.81
CA ASN A 69 -6.44 -23.88 -2.07
C ASN A 69 -7.31 -23.20 -3.13
N SER A 70 -6.70 -22.33 -3.91
CA SER A 70 -7.41 -21.60 -4.96
C SER A 70 -7.82 -22.56 -6.09
N ILE A 71 -8.94 -22.24 -6.76
CA ILE A 71 -9.40 -22.96 -7.97
C ILE A 71 -8.28 -22.99 -9.02
N ASP A 72 -7.48 -21.91 -9.07
CA ASP A 72 -6.33 -21.76 -9.97
C ASP A 72 -5.27 -22.86 -9.75
N GLU A 73 -4.96 -23.19 -8.50
CA GLU A 73 -3.98 -24.24 -8.15
C GLU A 73 -4.47 -25.63 -8.57
N SER A 74 -5.73 -25.91 -8.33
CA SER A 74 -6.34 -27.18 -8.74
C SER A 74 -6.34 -27.35 -10.27
N ILE A 75 -6.65 -26.30 -11.03
CA ILE A 75 -6.63 -26.31 -12.50
C ILE A 75 -5.21 -26.54 -13.02
N ALA A 76 -4.25 -25.79 -12.51
CA ALA A 76 -2.86 -25.88 -12.96
C ALA A 76 -2.26 -27.26 -12.63
N SER A 77 -2.49 -27.77 -11.42
CA SER A 77 -2.03 -29.09 -10.99
C SER A 77 -2.64 -30.21 -11.85
N ARG A 78 -3.96 -30.17 -12.10
CA ARG A 78 -4.63 -31.12 -12.99
C ARG A 78 -4.07 -31.06 -14.40
N ALA A 79 -3.89 -29.86 -14.96
CA ALA A 79 -3.35 -29.71 -16.31
C ALA A 79 -1.91 -30.24 -16.42
N VAL A 80 -1.08 -30.02 -15.43
CA VAL A 80 0.30 -30.54 -15.36
C VAL A 80 0.29 -32.07 -15.31
N LEU A 81 -0.64 -32.69 -14.61
CA LEU A 81 -0.73 -34.18 -14.53
C LEU A 81 -1.29 -34.82 -15.78
N THR A 82 -2.35 -34.26 -16.40
CA THR A 82 -3.16 -34.91 -17.39
C THR A 82 -3.05 -34.39 -18.83
N HIS A 83 -2.61 -33.13 -19.02
CA HIS A 83 -2.56 -32.55 -20.36
C HIS A 83 -1.41 -33.16 -21.20
N PRO A 84 -1.67 -33.60 -22.43
CA PRO A 84 -0.64 -34.12 -23.32
C PRO A 84 0.21 -32.94 -23.86
N ALA A 85 1.29 -32.63 -23.20
CA ALA A 85 2.22 -31.60 -23.64
C ALA A 85 3.60 -32.20 -23.94
N ASP A 86 4.20 -31.77 -25.05
CA ASP A 86 5.55 -32.19 -25.46
C ASP A 86 6.60 -31.56 -24.58
N VAL A 87 6.31 -30.35 -24.03
CA VAL A 87 7.20 -29.63 -23.10
C VAL A 87 6.44 -28.71 -22.19
N ILE A 88 6.94 -28.58 -20.96
CA ILE A 88 6.51 -27.58 -19.97
C ILE A 88 7.54 -26.45 -19.95
N ILE A 89 7.12 -25.22 -20.20
CA ILE A 89 7.92 -24.02 -19.99
C ILE A 89 7.60 -23.46 -18.60
N ASN A 90 8.52 -23.64 -17.67
CA ASN A 90 8.39 -23.07 -16.33
C ASN A 90 9.07 -21.72 -16.24
N VAL A 91 8.28 -20.64 -16.04
CA VAL A 91 8.76 -19.27 -15.97
C VAL A 91 9.05 -18.90 -14.52
N VAL A 92 10.33 -18.76 -14.22
CA VAL A 92 10.88 -18.48 -12.89
C VAL A 92 11.26 -17.01 -12.78
N ASP A 93 10.85 -16.36 -11.71
CA ASP A 93 11.30 -15.01 -11.38
C ASP A 93 12.72 -15.07 -10.81
N ALA A 94 13.69 -14.58 -11.54
CA ALA A 94 15.09 -14.61 -11.12
C ALA A 94 15.37 -13.69 -9.92
N THR A 95 14.51 -12.72 -9.62
CA THR A 95 14.66 -11.83 -8.46
C THR A 95 14.28 -12.53 -7.14
N CYS A 96 13.37 -13.51 -7.21
CA CYS A 96 12.89 -14.32 -6.08
C CYS A 96 13.14 -15.80 -6.36
N LEU A 97 14.41 -16.17 -6.59
CA LEU A 97 14.81 -17.45 -7.15
C LEU A 97 14.37 -18.64 -6.29
N GLU A 98 14.68 -18.64 -5.00
CA GLU A 98 14.41 -19.75 -4.07
C GLU A 98 12.91 -20.11 -4.01
N ARG A 99 12.08 -19.11 -3.81
CA ARG A 99 10.61 -19.30 -3.80
C ARG A 99 10.08 -19.79 -5.15
N SER A 100 10.64 -19.26 -6.25
CA SER A 100 10.17 -19.60 -7.60
C SER A 100 10.61 -21.00 -8.04
N LEU A 101 11.70 -21.53 -7.48
CA LEU A 101 12.19 -22.85 -7.76
C LEU A 101 11.46 -23.98 -7.01
N TYR A 102 10.65 -23.67 -5.98
CA TYR A 102 9.91 -24.70 -5.24
C TYR A 102 8.99 -25.49 -6.16
N MET A 103 8.15 -24.82 -6.93
CA MET A 103 7.32 -25.46 -7.95
C MET A 103 8.16 -26.13 -9.05
N THR A 104 9.30 -25.55 -9.41
CA THR A 104 10.24 -26.16 -10.38
C THR A 104 10.68 -27.55 -9.91
N LEU A 105 10.97 -27.69 -8.62
CA LEU A 105 11.39 -28.94 -8.03
C LEU A 105 10.28 -30.00 -8.09
N GLN A 106 9.05 -29.62 -7.73
CA GLN A 106 7.87 -30.46 -7.85
C GLN A 106 7.62 -30.92 -9.31
N LEU A 107 7.79 -30.03 -10.30
CA LEU A 107 7.73 -30.37 -11.71
C LEU A 107 8.83 -31.34 -12.14
N ARG A 108 10.03 -31.20 -11.57
CA ARG A 108 11.15 -32.10 -11.85
C ARG A 108 10.93 -33.51 -11.28
N GLU A 109 10.33 -33.62 -10.10
CA GLU A 109 9.94 -34.89 -9.51
C GLU A 109 8.96 -35.67 -10.41
N LEU A 110 8.06 -34.99 -11.11
CA LEU A 110 7.13 -35.59 -12.07
C LEU A 110 7.81 -36.16 -13.33
N ARG A 111 9.08 -35.83 -13.59
CA ARG A 111 9.88 -36.30 -14.76
C ARG A 111 9.30 -35.97 -16.13
N ARG A 112 8.47 -34.92 -16.23
CA ARG A 112 7.97 -34.45 -17.54
C ARG A 112 9.00 -33.58 -18.26
N PRO A 113 9.10 -33.66 -19.62
CA PRO A 113 9.97 -32.76 -20.37
C PRO A 113 9.70 -31.30 -20.05
N MET A 114 10.72 -30.57 -19.59
CA MET A 114 10.57 -29.19 -19.20
C MET A 114 11.79 -28.34 -19.49
N ILE A 115 11.56 -27.04 -19.62
CA ILE A 115 12.57 -26.00 -19.76
C ILE A 115 12.29 -24.94 -18.69
N VAL A 116 13.31 -24.53 -17.96
CA VAL A 116 13.24 -23.42 -17.01
C VAL A 116 13.61 -22.14 -17.72
N VAL A 117 12.77 -21.12 -17.61
CA VAL A 117 13.00 -19.78 -18.14
C VAL A 117 13.22 -18.81 -17.00
N LEU A 118 14.45 -18.38 -16.81
CA LEU A 118 14.79 -17.32 -15.84
C LEU A 118 14.41 -15.97 -16.44
N ASN A 119 13.33 -15.39 -15.95
CA ASN A 119 12.85 -14.09 -16.39
C ASN A 119 13.32 -12.97 -15.47
N LYS A 120 13.14 -11.72 -15.90
CA LYS A 120 13.55 -10.48 -15.20
C LYS A 120 15.07 -10.34 -14.98
N MET A 121 15.87 -10.88 -15.88
CA MET A 121 17.34 -10.76 -15.84
C MET A 121 17.82 -9.30 -15.90
N ASP A 122 17.01 -8.38 -16.44
CA ASP A 122 17.26 -6.95 -16.43
C ASP A 122 17.16 -6.33 -15.02
N ALA A 123 16.31 -6.87 -14.17
CA ALA A 123 16.21 -6.48 -12.76
C ALA A 123 17.45 -6.92 -11.98
N LEU A 124 17.90 -8.17 -12.14
CA LEU A 124 19.12 -8.68 -11.51
C LEU A 124 20.37 -7.87 -11.89
N LYS A 125 20.49 -7.50 -13.19
CA LYS A 125 21.59 -6.64 -13.65
C LYS A 125 21.59 -5.27 -12.96
N ARG A 126 20.40 -4.68 -12.76
CA ARG A 126 20.26 -3.42 -12.02
C ARG A 126 20.64 -3.56 -10.55
N GLU A 127 20.34 -4.70 -9.95
CA GLU A 127 20.64 -5.01 -8.55
C GLU A 127 22.08 -5.57 -8.35
N ARG A 128 22.89 -5.64 -9.43
CA ARG A 128 24.24 -6.22 -9.42
C ARG A 128 24.30 -7.64 -8.88
N VAL A 129 23.27 -8.42 -9.15
CA VAL A 129 23.20 -9.84 -8.83
C VAL A 129 23.64 -10.64 -10.04
N HIS A 130 24.66 -11.49 -9.86
CA HIS A 130 25.10 -12.44 -10.85
C HIS A 130 24.52 -13.81 -10.56
N LEU A 131 23.91 -14.43 -11.57
CA LEU A 131 23.31 -15.74 -11.48
C LEU A 131 23.93 -16.66 -12.52
N ASP A 132 24.55 -17.75 -12.06
CA ASP A 132 25.15 -18.74 -12.94
C ASP A 132 24.09 -19.72 -13.47
N SER A 133 23.56 -19.43 -14.66
CA SER A 133 22.54 -20.26 -15.30
C SER A 133 23.04 -21.66 -15.68
N LYS A 134 24.37 -21.84 -15.91
CA LYS A 134 24.93 -23.16 -16.24
C LYS A 134 25.01 -24.06 -15.00
N GLN A 135 25.41 -23.48 -13.87
CA GLN A 135 25.37 -24.22 -12.61
C GLN A 135 23.93 -24.58 -12.24
N LEU A 136 23.00 -23.65 -12.41
CA LEU A 136 21.58 -23.89 -12.16
C LEU A 136 21.04 -25.03 -13.05
N GLU A 137 21.42 -25.05 -14.33
CA GLU A 137 21.09 -26.14 -15.26
C GLU A 137 21.65 -27.48 -14.80
N ALA A 138 22.88 -27.50 -14.30
CA ALA A 138 23.51 -28.72 -13.76
C ALA A 138 22.79 -29.25 -12.53
N PHE A 139 22.38 -28.37 -11.60
CA PHE A 139 21.64 -28.72 -10.39
C PHE A 139 20.20 -29.17 -10.68
N LEU A 140 19.49 -28.43 -11.54
CA LEU A 140 18.11 -28.78 -11.90
C LEU A 140 18.00 -29.93 -12.89
N GLY A 141 19.09 -30.32 -13.54
CA GLY A 141 19.11 -31.40 -14.50
C GLY A 141 18.18 -31.21 -15.71
N CYS A 142 17.85 -29.97 -16.05
CA CYS A 142 17.01 -29.58 -17.19
C CYS A 142 17.52 -28.28 -17.82
N PRO A 143 17.23 -28.01 -19.11
CA PRO A 143 17.67 -26.79 -19.78
C PRO A 143 17.19 -25.53 -19.07
N VAL A 144 18.11 -24.56 -18.86
CA VAL A 144 17.84 -23.27 -18.23
C VAL A 144 18.15 -22.15 -19.22
N LEU A 145 17.15 -21.33 -19.54
CA LEU A 145 17.26 -20.22 -20.47
C LEU A 145 16.99 -18.88 -19.78
N ALA A 146 17.98 -18.01 -19.74
CA ALA A 146 17.85 -16.69 -19.12
C ALA A 146 17.42 -15.62 -20.14
N LEU A 147 16.41 -14.82 -19.79
CA LEU A 147 15.90 -13.74 -20.62
C LEU A 147 15.19 -12.66 -19.80
N SER A 148 14.84 -11.56 -20.47
CA SER A 148 13.88 -10.55 -19.99
C SER A 148 12.70 -10.52 -20.96
N ALA A 149 11.52 -10.94 -20.53
CA ALA A 149 10.34 -11.11 -21.38
C ALA A 149 9.88 -9.81 -22.05
N ASN A 150 10.26 -8.65 -21.50
CA ASN A 150 10.01 -7.33 -22.09
C ASN A 150 10.93 -7.01 -23.29
N ASN A 151 12.00 -7.77 -23.51
CA ASN A 151 12.94 -7.57 -24.59
C ASN A 151 12.59 -8.46 -25.80
N LYS A 152 12.07 -7.84 -26.86
CA LYS A 152 11.60 -8.54 -28.08
C LYS A 152 12.72 -9.36 -28.76
N GLU A 153 13.97 -8.91 -28.74
CA GLU A 153 15.08 -9.61 -29.36
C GLU A 153 15.41 -10.89 -28.56
N GLN A 154 15.41 -10.81 -27.23
CA GLN A 154 15.65 -11.98 -26.39
C GLN A 154 14.53 -13.02 -26.53
N VAL A 155 13.28 -12.58 -26.66
CA VAL A 155 12.14 -13.47 -26.94
C VAL A 155 12.28 -14.12 -28.31
N ARG A 156 12.78 -13.43 -29.32
CA ARG A 156 13.06 -14.02 -30.65
C ARG A 156 14.13 -15.12 -30.54
N ARG A 157 15.25 -14.83 -29.88
CA ARG A 157 16.33 -15.81 -29.63
C ARG A 157 15.84 -17.01 -28.80
N PHE A 158 14.91 -16.79 -27.93
CA PHE A 158 14.27 -17.86 -27.16
C PHE A 158 13.49 -18.81 -28.07
N LYS A 159 12.72 -18.32 -29.06
CA LYS A 159 12.01 -19.17 -30.06
C LYS A 159 12.98 -20.10 -30.81
N GLU A 160 14.13 -19.59 -31.21
CA GLU A 160 15.18 -20.35 -31.91
C GLU A 160 15.74 -21.47 -31.01
N LYS A 161 16.03 -21.13 -29.75
CA LYS A 161 16.55 -22.12 -28.77
C LYS A 161 15.52 -23.17 -28.42
N LEU A 162 14.26 -22.76 -28.19
CA LEU A 162 13.15 -23.69 -27.92
C LEU A 162 12.97 -24.68 -29.02
N HIS A 163 12.94 -24.23 -30.27
CA HIS A 163 12.85 -25.12 -31.44
C HIS A 163 14.01 -26.14 -31.50
N LYS A 164 15.26 -25.66 -31.31
CA LYS A 164 16.44 -26.56 -31.29
C LYS A 164 16.34 -27.62 -30.20
N LEU A 165 15.95 -27.23 -28.97
CA LEU A 165 15.81 -28.17 -27.86
C LEU A 165 14.74 -29.23 -28.10
N LEU A 166 13.61 -28.85 -28.73
CA LEU A 166 12.52 -29.80 -29.04
C LEU A 166 12.90 -30.78 -30.16
N VAL A 167 13.62 -30.28 -31.18
CA VAL A 167 14.09 -31.17 -32.29
C VAL A 167 15.17 -32.14 -31.79
N GLN A 168 16.04 -31.74 -30.87
CA GLN A 168 17.09 -32.56 -30.28
C GLN A 168 16.57 -33.56 -29.22
N GLY A 169 15.36 -33.29 -28.71
CA GLY A 169 14.82 -34.00 -27.55
C GLY A 169 15.37 -33.46 -26.21
N ILE A 170 14.51 -33.26 -25.24
CA ILE A 170 14.89 -32.75 -23.93
C ILE A 170 15.27 -33.91 -23.03
N ALA A 171 16.56 -34.11 -22.80
CA ALA A 171 17.07 -35.07 -21.83
C ALA A 171 17.02 -34.48 -20.42
N LEU A 172 16.34 -35.15 -19.50
CA LEU A 172 16.30 -34.79 -18.09
C LEU A 172 17.27 -35.65 -17.28
N LYS A 173 18.17 -35.03 -16.54
CA LYS A 173 18.99 -35.76 -15.58
C LYS A 173 18.16 -36.10 -14.34
N GLN A 174 18.43 -37.25 -13.73
CA GLN A 174 17.73 -37.66 -12.52
C GLN A 174 18.13 -36.77 -11.35
N ILE A 175 17.14 -36.29 -10.60
CA ILE A 175 17.32 -35.61 -9.30
C ILE A 175 16.65 -36.52 -8.29
N GLU A 176 17.39 -36.92 -7.26
CA GLU A 176 16.87 -37.72 -6.17
C GLU A 176 16.99 -36.90 -4.89
N LEU A 177 15.85 -36.55 -4.33
CA LEU A 177 15.75 -35.99 -2.99
C LEU A 177 15.54 -37.14 -2.00
N HIS A 178 16.35 -37.17 -0.95
CA HIS A 178 16.23 -38.16 0.11
C HIS A 178 15.43 -37.61 1.29
N TYR A 179 14.28 -38.20 1.54
CA TYR A 179 13.33 -37.75 2.57
C TYR A 179 13.52 -38.46 3.93
N GLY A 180 14.60 -39.19 4.12
CA GLY A 180 14.89 -39.98 5.30
C GLY A 180 14.47 -41.46 5.16
N ALA A 181 15.18 -42.35 5.83
CA ALA A 181 15.02 -43.79 5.60
C ALA A 181 13.60 -44.33 5.85
N GLU A 182 12.93 -43.82 6.85
CA GLU A 182 11.57 -44.23 7.24
C GLU A 182 10.53 -43.81 6.17
N PHE A 183 10.59 -42.60 5.70
CA PHE A 183 9.70 -42.07 4.66
C PHE A 183 10.03 -42.65 3.28
N GLU A 184 11.28 -42.94 2.98
CA GLU A 184 11.69 -43.62 1.75
C GLU A 184 11.11 -45.04 1.65
N SER A 185 11.02 -45.77 2.76
CA SER A 185 10.39 -47.09 2.76
C SER A 185 8.90 -47.03 2.42
N LEU A 186 8.18 -46.02 2.94
CA LEU A 186 6.77 -45.78 2.60
C LEU A 186 6.59 -45.41 1.14
N ILE A 187 7.48 -44.59 0.57
CA ILE A 187 7.44 -44.24 -0.85
C ILE A 187 7.60 -45.50 -1.69
N HIS A 188 8.59 -46.35 -1.41
CA HIS A 188 8.82 -47.59 -2.16
C HIS A 188 7.69 -48.59 -2.09
N GLU A 189 6.96 -48.67 -0.98
CA GLU A 189 5.79 -49.52 -0.84
C GLU A 189 4.60 -49.03 -1.67
N LEU A 190 4.46 -47.69 -1.86
CA LEU A 190 3.35 -47.10 -2.64
C LEU A 190 3.67 -46.94 -4.12
N GLU A 191 4.93 -46.88 -4.55
CA GLU A 191 5.34 -46.72 -5.95
C GLU A 191 4.66 -47.71 -6.92
N PRO A 192 4.50 -49.01 -6.59
CA PRO A 192 3.87 -49.97 -7.51
C PRO A 192 2.43 -49.61 -7.85
N MET A 193 1.70 -48.93 -6.97
CA MET A 193 0.33 -48.51 -7.20
C MET A 193 0.20 -47.49 -8.36
N PHE A 194 1.26 -46.80 -8.68
CA PHE A 194 1.32 -45.75 -9.69
C PHE A 194 2.15 -46.13 -10.93
N ALA A 195 2.57 -47.35 -11.04
CA ALA A 195 3.49 -47.79 -12.10
C ALA A 195 2.94 -47.62 -13.54
N GLU A 196 1.62 -47.65 -13.75
CA GLU A 196 0.97 -47.49 -15.05
C GLU A 196 0.72 -46.01 -15.45
N GLN A 197 1.05 -45.04 -14.58
CA GLN A 197 0.81 -43.63 -14.86
C GLN A 197 1.88 -43.02 -15.78
N ALA A 198 1.50 -42.00 -16.55
CA ALA A 198 2.39 -41.32 -17.50
C ALA A 198 3.44 -40.43 -16.84
N VAL A 199 3.37 -40.25 -15.52
CA VAL A 199 4.28 -39.45 -14.70
C VAL A 199 5.01 -40.31 -13.68
N SER A 200 6.06 -39.79 -13.02
CA SER A 200 6.86 -40.55 -12.06
C SER A 200 6.02 -41.15 -10.93
N ALA A 201 6.04 -42.50 -10.80
CA ALA A 201 5.36 -43.22 -9.71
C ALA A 201 5.79 -42.74 -8.33
N ARG A 202 7.10 -42.48 -8.14
CA ARG A 202 7.65 -41.91 -6.90
C ARG A 202 7.01 -40.56 -6.57
N ALA A 203 6.90 -39.65 -7.54
CA ALA A 203 6.29 -38.34 -7.31
C ALA A 203 4.81 -38.44 -6.92
N LEU A 204 4.08 -39.39 -7.53
CA LEU A 204 2.67 -39.63 -7.18
C LEU A 204 2.53 -40.27 -5.79
N ALA A 205 3.43 -41.15 -5.38
CA ALA A 205 3.48 -41.72 -4.03
C ALA A 205 3.73 -40.63 -2.98
N ILE A 206 4.68 -39.73 -3.21
CA ILE A 206 4.94 -38.58 -2.32
C ILE A 206 3.68 -37.69 -2.21
N ARG A 207 3.05 -37.34 -3.33
CA ARG A 207 1.83 -36.53 -3.34
C ARG A 207 0.63 -37.21 -2.68
N ALA A 208 0.50 -38.53 -2.80
CA ALA A 208 -0.50 -39.30 -2.09
C ALA A 208 -0.29 -39.22 -0.58
N LEU A 209 0.97 -39.31 -0.12
CA LEU A 209 1.34 -39.15 1.28
C LEU A 209 1.14 -37.71 1.80
N GLU A 210 1.33 -36.69 0.96
CA GLU A 210 1.00 -35.28 1.20
C GLU A 210 -0.53 -34.99 1.17
N ASN A 211 -1.38 -36.02 1.09
CA ASN A 211 -2.85 -35.91 1.03
C ASN A 211 -3.38 -35.10 -0.17
N ASP A 212 -2.72 -35.20 -1.32
CA ASP A 212 -3.16 -34.52 -2.55
C ASP A 212 -4.46 -35.15 -3.08
N ARG A 213 -5.55 -34.39 -3.04
CA ARG A 213 -6.88 -34.83 -3.46
C ARG A 213 -6.95 -35.27 -4.93
N LEU A 214 -6.16 -34.64 -5.82
CA LEU A 214 -6.15 -35.03 -7.23
C LEU A 214 -5.58 -36.42 -7.44
N VAL A 215 -4.59 -36.81 -6.67
CA VAL A 215 -3.98 -38.12 -6.68
C VAL A 215 -4.87 -39.14 -5.97
N ILE A 216 -5.32 -38.81 -4.76
CA ILE A 216 -6.14 -39.71 -3.91
C ILE A 216 -7.49 -40.03 -4.56
N ASN A 217 -8.16 -39.05 -5.17
CA ASN A 217 -9.44 -39.28 -5.85
C ASN A 217 -9.32 -40.15 -7.12
N GLY A 218 -8.11 -40.31 -7.65
CA GLY A 218 -7.83 -41.25 -8.77
C GLY A 218 -7.61 -42.70 -8.34
N LEU A 219 -7.48 -42.98 -7.03
CA LEU A 219 -7.23 -44.31 -6.48
C LEU A 219 -8.54 -45.06 -6.21
N LYS A 220 -8.48 -46.40 -6.26
CA LYS A 220 -9.56 -47.29 -5.81
C LYS A 220 -9.69 -47.21 -4.28
N GLU A 221 -10.85 -47.54 -3.76
CA GLU A 221 -11.15 -47.42 -2.33
C GLU A 221 -10.16 -48.20 -1.42
N ALA A 222 -9.78 -49.44 -1.86
CA ALA A 222 -8.79 -50.24 -1.11
C ALA A 222 -7.38 -49.61 -1.12
N GLU A 223 -7.00 -48.96 -2.22
CA GLU A 223 -5.70 -48.26 -2.37
C GLU A 223 -5.70 -47.01 -1.52
N ARG A 224 -6.81 -46.28 -1.47
CA ARG A 224 -7.00 -45.11 -0.65
C ARG A 224 -6.88 -45.42 0.85
N GLN A 225 -7.54 -46.50 1.30
CA GLN A 225 -7.44 -46.95 2.69
C GLN A 225 -6.00 -47.35 3.07
N ASN A 226 -5.26 -47.93 2.16
CA ASN A 226 -3.85 -48.26 2.36
C ASN A 226 -3.00 -46.96 2.55
N VAL A 227 -3.20 -45.94 1.71
CA VAL A 227 -2.50 -44.65 1.85
C VAL A 227 -2.84 -43.99 3.18
N GLU A 228 -4.14 -43.93 3.56
CA GLU A 228 -4.58 -43.35 4.83
C GLU A 228 -3.99 -44.09 6.05
N GLN A 229 -3.92 -45.44 5.99
CA GLN A 229 -3.28 -46.23 7.05
C GLN A 229 -1.81 -45.88 7.19
N ARG A 230 -1.06 -45.78 6.07
CA ARG A 230 0.38 -45.46 6.07
C ARG A 230 0.64 -44.02 6.54
N GLN A 231 -0.23 -43.07 6.22
CA GLN A 231 -0.16 -41.72 6.75
C GLN A 231 -0.30 -41.70 8.30
N HIS A 232 -1.20 -42.52 8.83
CA HIS A 232 -1.40 -42.63 10.29
C HIS A 232 -0.25 -43.36 11.01
N GLU A 233 0.43 -44.28 10.34
CA GLU A 233 1.60 -44.98 10.89
C GLU A 233 2.84 -44.06 11.00
N CYS A 234 2.91 -42.99 10.20
CA CYS A 234 3.99 -42.03 10.23
C CYS A 234 3.85 -41.10 11.43
N GLN A 235 4.85 -41.10 12.33
CA GLN A 235 4.86 -40.24 13.53
C GLN A 235 5.26 -38.80 13.26
N VAL A 236 5.66 -38.48 12.03
CA VAL A 236 6.20 -37.17 11.61
C VAL A 236 5.13 -36.47 10.77
N ASP A 237 5.03 -35.16 10.89
CA ASP A 237 4.24 -34.30 9.99
C ASP A 237 4.87 -34.37 8.59
N ILE A 238 4.18 -35.10 7.68
CA ILE A 238 4.68 -35.41 6.34
C ILE A 238 4.84 -34.14 5.51
N ASP A 239 3.88 -33.21 5.58
CA ASP A 239 3.92 -31.96 4.83
C ASP A 239 5.14 -31.13 5.24
N LEU A 240 5.40 -31.07 6.55
CA LEU A 240 6.55 -30.35 7.09
C LEU A 240 7.87 -31.02 6.70
N LEU A 241 7.96 -32.36 6.73
CA LEU A 241 9.14 -33.12 6.35
C LEU A 241 9.48 -32.87 4.88
N VAL A 242 8.52 -33.05 4.00
CA VAL A 242 8.71 -32.91 2.55
C VAL A 242 9.07 -31.48 2.19
N ALA A 243 8.36 -30.48 2.75
CA ALA A 243 8.68 -29.08 2.53
C ALA A 243 10.09 -28.74 3.02
N ASN A 244 10.50 -29.23 4.19
CA ASN A 244 11.83 -28.95 4.76
C ASN A 244 12.96 -29.50 3.87
N VAL A 245 12.82 -30.73 3.37
CA VAL A 245 13.83 -31.33 2.46
C VAL A 245 13.93 -30.53 1.15
N ARG A 246 12.80 -30.19 0.54
CA ARG A 246 12.77 -29.38 -0.69
C ARG A 246 13.39 -28.00 -0.48
N TYR A 247 13.05 -27.29 0.60
CA TYR A 247 13.64 -25.97 0.91
C TYR A 247 15.13 -26.03 1.25
N THR A 248 15.58 -27.05 1.99
CA THR A 248 16.99 -27.23 2.28
C THR A 248 17.81 -27.40 1.01
N TYR A 249 17.34 -28.25 0.09
CA TYR A 249 17.98 -28.45 -1.22
C TYR A 249 18.02 -27.16 -2.03
N LEU A 250 16.92 -26.42 -2.08
CA LEU A 250 16.82 -25.16 -2.83
C LEU A 250 17.70 -24.06 -2.23
N HIS A 251 17.78 -23.99 -0.92
CA HIS A 251 18.65 -23.05 -0.23
C HIS A 251 20.12 -23.29 -0.58
N GLU A 252 20.55 -24.53 -0.51
CA GLU A 252 21.90 -24.96 -0.85
C GLU A 252 22.22 -24.63 -2.33
N LEU A 253 21.31 -24.96 -3.24
CA LEU A 253 21.40 -24.64 -4.66
C LEU A 253 21.53 -23.12 -4.88
N CYS A 254 20.66 -22.32 -4.28
CA CYS A 254 20.64 -20.87 -4.45
C CYS A 254 21.91 -20.20 -3.92
N THR A 255 22.49 -20.69 -2.83
CA THR A 255 23.75 -20.16 -2.28
C THR A 255 24.94 -20.40 -3.23
N HIS A 256 24.95 -21.49 -3.99
CA HIS A 256 26.00 -21.80 -4.96
C HIS A 256 25.85 -21.01 -6.27
N VAL A 257 24.62 -20.78 -6.71
CA VAL A 257 24.31 -20.21 -8.04
C VAL A 257 24.24 -18.69 -8.03
N ARG A 258 23.86 -18.09 -6.89
CA ARG A 258 23.63 -16.63 -6.77
C ARG A 258 24.82 -15.96 -6.09
N ARG A 259 25.39 -14.91 -6.75
CA ARG A 259 26.40 -14.02 -6.18
C ARG A 259 25.89 -12.58 -6.24
N THR A 260 25.81 -11.93 -5.09
CA THR A 260 25.37 -10.53 -5.00
C THR A 260 26.55 -9.68 -4.59
N GLU A 261 26.86 -8.64 -5.37
CA GLU A 261 27.83 -7.63 -4.95
C GLU A 261 27.21 -6.74 -3.88
N GLY A 262 27.87 -6.61 -2.72
CA GLY A 262 27.39 -5.77 -1.61
C GLY A 262 26.61 -6.50 -0.51
N LYS A 263 26.47 -7.82 -0.57
CA LYS A 263 25.91 -8.60 0.56
C LYS A 263 26.79 -8.49 1.79
N LEU A 264 26.17 -8.17 2.93
CA LEU A 264 26.81 -8.32 4.22
C LEU A 264 26.93 -9.82 4.55
N SER A 265 28.02 -10.17 5.28
CA SER A 265 28.28 -11.57 5.65
C SER A 265 27.05 -12.18 6.36
N HIS A 266 26.68 -13.41 6.03
CA HIS A 266 25.61 -14.17 6.68
C HIS A 266 25.76 -14.16 8.23
N LYS A 267 26.98 -14.23 8.75
CA LYS A 267 27.26 -14.09 10.18
C LYS A 267 26.88 -12.74 10.76
N PHE A 268 26.97 -11.66 9.95
CA PHE A 268 26.50 -10.34 10.38
C PHE A 268 24.97 -10.29 10.41
N THR A 269 24.30 -10.83 9.36
CA THR A 269 22.85 -10.96 9.30
C THR A 269 22.30 -11.72 10.50
N GLU A 270 22.87 -12.87 10.86
CA GLU A 270 22.46 -13.66 12.02
C GLU A 270 22.61 -12.89 13.35
N LYS A 271 23.74 -12.17 13.52
CA LYS A 271 23.96 -11.36 14.71
C LYS A 271 22.97 -10.20 14.82
N ALA A 272 22.71 -9.52 13.72
CA ALA A 272 21.73 -8.43 13.65
C ALA A 272 20.31 -8.95 13.91
N ASP A 273 19.95 -10.08 13.30
CA ASP A 273 18.65 -10.70 13.46
C ASP A 273 18.39 -11.19 14.90
N ARG A 274 19.41 -11.68 15.59
CA ARG A 274 19.30 -12.05 17.03
C ARG A 274 18.85 -10.87 17.90
N VAL A 275 19.22 -9.63 17.54
CA VAL A 275 18.84 -8.42 18.27
C VAL A 275 17.49 -7.91 17.74
N ILE A 276 17.35 -7.75 16.43
CA ILE A 276 16.20 -7.10 15.79
C ILE A 276 14.93 -7.96 15.87
N LEU A 277 15.06 -9.28 15.75
CA LEU A 277 13.93 -10.21 15.86
C LEU A 277 13.60 -10.59 17.31
N ASN A 278 14.36 -10.09 18.29
CA ASN A 278 14.06 -10.32 19.70
C ASN A 278 12.70 -9.68 20.06
N LYS A 279 11.86 -10.43 20.71
CA LYS A 279 10.49 -10.06 21.09
C LYS A 279 10.41 -8.74 21.91
N TRP A 280 11.43 -8.46 22.72
CA TRP A 280 11.48 -7.29 23.60
C TRP A 280 12.21 -6.10 22.97
N VAL A 281 13.20 -6.34 22.13
CA VAL A 281 14.04 -5.31 21.51
C VAL A 281 13.50 -4.92 20.13
N GLY A 282 12.93 -5.85 19.38
CA GLY A 282 12.48 -5.63 18.01
C GLY A 282 11.41 -4.55 17.87
N ILE A 283 10.44 -4.48 18.80
CA ILE A 283 9.39 -3.45 18.78
C ILE A 283 9.96 -2.05 19.09
N PRO A 284 10.72 -1.82 20.18
CA PRO A 284 11.39 -0.55 20.40
C PRO A 284 12.35 -0.14 19.27
N PHE A 285 13.12 -1.09 18.73
CA PHE A 285 14.01 -0.83 17.60
C PHE A 285 13.23 -0.39 16.35
N PHE A 286 12.11 -1.04 16.08
CA PHE A 286 11.23 -0.63 14.97
C PHE A 286 10.75 0.82 15.16
N PHE A 287 10.26 1.18 16.35
CA PHE A 287 9.84 2.56 16.64
C PHE A 287 10.99 3.55 16.51
N ALA A 288 12.20 3.19 16.92
CA ALA A 288 13.39 4.04 16.76
C ALA A 288 13.72 4.28 15.27
N VAL A 289 13.64 3.23 14.42
CA VAL A 289 13.86 3.38 12.97
C VAL A 289 12.78 4.24 12.33
N MET A 290 11.50 4.07 12.73
CA MET A 290 10.41 4.90 12.23
C MET A 290 10.53 6.35 12.71
N TYR A 291 10.93 6.54 13.94
CA TYR A 291 11.27 7.85 14.50
C TYR A 291 12.33 8.57 13.64
N LEU A 292 13.45 7.89 13.36
CA LEU A 292 14.50 8.44 12.50
C LEU A 292 13.99 8.75 11.07
N MET A 293 13.08 7.91 10.54
CA MET A 293 12.48 8.15 9.23
C MET A 293 11.65 9.43 9.23
N PHE A 294 10.80 9.63 10.23
CA PHE A 294 9.98 10.83 10.31
C PHE A 294 10.82 12.07 10.59
N MET A 295 11.78 11.99 11.52
CA MET A 295 12.72 13.06 11.81
C MET A 295 13.45 13.52 10.54
N PHE A 296 14.01 12.58 9.78
CA PHE A 296 14.69 12.89 8.53
C PHE A 296 13.73 13.48 7.47
N SER A 297 12.54 12.91 7.34
CA SER A 297 11.58 13.31 6.32
C SER A 297 10.94 14.68 6.62
N ILE A 298 10.56 14.92 7.86
CA ILE A 298 9.90 16.17 8.26
C ILE A 298 10.95 17.29 8.38
N ASN A 299 11.98 17.16 9.23
CA ASN A 299 12.91 18.25 9.48
C ASN A 299 13.73 18.64 8.24
N ILE A 300 14.31 17.67 7.53
CA ILE A 300 15.04 18.01 6.30
C ILE A 300 14.10 18.39 5.17
N GLY A 301 12.93 17.74 5.08
CA GLY A 301 11.94 18.06 4.07
C GLY A 301 11.33 19.44 4.22
N SER A 302 11.00 19.86 5.46
CA SER A 302 10.43 21.18 5.73
C SER A 302 11.39 22.32 5.40
N ALA A 303 12.70 22.13 5.61
CA ALA A 303 13.68 23.17 5.28
C ALA A 303 13.65 23.65 3.81
N PHE A 304 13.02 22.88 2.92
CA PHE A 304 12.88 23.24 1.51
C PHE A 304 11.45 23.69 1.16
N ILE A 305 10.49 23.69 2.08
CA ILE A 305 9.09 24.05 1.77
C ILE A 305 9.02 25.49 1.29
N ASP A 306 9.58 26.44 2.06
CA ASP A 306 9.52 27.88 1.78
C ASP A 306 10.19 28.24 0.47
N PHE A 307 11.29 27.55 0.12
CA PHE A 307 11.91 27.70 -1.21
C PHE A 307 10.93 27.40 -2.34
N PHE A 308 10.16 26.32 -2.23
CA PHE A 308 9.17 25.97 -3.24
C PHE A 308 7.94 26.87 -3.18
N ASP A 309 7.53 27.26 -1.99
CA ASP A 309 6.35 28.09 -1.78
C ASP A 309 6.57 29.50 -2.34
N ILE A 310 7.57 30.21 -1.84
CA ILE A 310 7.92 31.55 -2.30
C ILE A 310 8.34 31.53 -3.77
N GLY A 311 9.21 30.59 -4.17
CA GLY A 311 9.74 30.55 -5.52
C GLY A 311 8.70 30.23 -6.59
N VAL A 312 7.79 29.27 -6.33
CA VAL A 312 6.72 28.92 -7.27
C VAL A 312 5.57 29.94 -7.17
N GLY A 313 5.29 30.48 -5.98
CA GLY A 313 4.34 31.56 -5.76
C GLY A 313 4.71 32.79 -6.58
N ALA A 314 5.92 33.33 -6.37
CA ALA A 314 6.44 34.47 -7.13
C ALA A 314 6.42 34.27 -8.65
N LEU A 315 6.67 33.03 -9.12
CA LEU A 315 6.69 32.76 -10.56
C LEU A 315 5.29 32.62 -11.17
N LEU A 316 4.37 31.92 -10.51
CA LEU A 316 3.08 31.51 -11.10
C LEU A 316 1.91 32.31 -10.58
N VAL A 317 1.90 32.72 -9.33
CA VAL A 317 0.82 33.51 -8.72
C VAL A 317 1.09 34.99 -8.94
N ASP A 318 2.13 35.55 -8.31
CA ASP A 318 2.46 36.97 -8.39
C ASP A 318 2.86 37.38 -9.82
N GLY A 319 3.69 36.56 -10.47
CA GLY A 319 4.05 36.74 -11.89
C GLY A 319 2.85 36.58 -12.81
N GLY A 320 1.89 35.72 -12.46
CA GLY A 320 0.62 35.56 -13.14
C GLY A 320 -0.22 36.85 -13.05
N HIS A 321 -0.38 37.41 -11.86
CA HIS A 321 -1.05 38.70 -11.63
C HIS A 321 -0.37 39.81 -12.39
N HIS A 322 0.92 40.00 -12.23
CA HIS A 322 1.69 41.03 -12.91
C HIS A 322 1.57 41.01 -14.45
N LEU A 323 1.47 39.80 -15.03
CA LEU A 323 1.37 39.68 -16.50
C LEU A 323 -0.06 39.72 -17.04
N LEU A 324 -1.06 39.34 -16.23
CA LEU A 324 -2.42 39.10 -16.72
C LEU A 324 -3.44 40.14 -16.26
N ASP A 325 -3.23 40.88 -15.14
CA ASP A 325 -4.19 41.81 -14.58
C ASP A 325 -4.56 42.94 -15.56
N ASP A 326 -3.60 43.46 -16.33
CA ASP A 326 -3.85 44.51 -17.31
C ASP A 326 -4.47 43.99 -18.64
N HIS A 327 -4.49 42.67 -18.87
CA HIS A 327 -4.82 42.09 -20.17
C HIS A 327 -6.07 41.21 -20.16
N LEU A 328 -6.45 40.66 -19.01
CA LEU A 328 -7.54 39.70 -18.88
C LEU A 328 -8.57 40.14 -17.83
N PRO A 329 -9.83 39.67 -17.93
CA PRO A 329 -10.83 39.89 -16.90
C PRO A 329 -10.43 39.26 -15.58
N VAL A 330 -10.72 39.91 -14.44
CA VAL A 330 -10.37 39.48 -13.09
C VAL A 330 -10.70 38.00 -12.82
N TRP A 331 -11.88 37.51 -13.23
CA TRP A 331 -12.27 36.10 -13.04
C TRP A 331 -11.34 35.10 -13.73
N LEU A 332 -10.72 35.49 -14.84
CA LEU A 332 -9.82 34.61 -15.58
C LEU A 332 -8.42 34.66 -14.97
N VAL A 333 -7.99 35.80 -14.46
CA VAL A 333 -6.74 35.97 -13.72
C VAL A 333 -6.80 35.14 -12.44
N THR A 334 -7.84 35.27 -11.64
CA THR A 334 -8.06 34.45 -10.43
C THR A 334 -8.05 32.96 -10.75
N LEU A 335 -8.69 32.55 -11.84
CA LEU A 335 -8.68 31.14 -12.23
C LEU A 335 -7.29 30.62 -12.60
N ILE A 336 -6.49 31.43 -13.31
CA ILE A 336 -5.17 31.02 -13.82
C ILE A 336 -4.08 31.20 -12.76
N ALA A 337 -3.96 32.39 -12.18
CA ALA A 337 -2.92 32.74 -11.22
C ALA A 337 -3.20 32.09 -9.86
N ASP A 338 -4.32 32.40 -9.21
CA ASP A 338 -4.64 31.88 -7.88
C ASP A 338 -5.09 30.42 -7.92
N GLY A 339 -5.89 30.05 -8.92
CA GLY A 339 -6.40 28.69 -9.04
C GLY A 339 -5.35 27.71 -9.52
N VAL A 340 -4.87 27.83 -10.76
CA VAL A 340 -3.91 26.88 -11.33
C VAL A 340 -2.53 27.13 -10.79
N GLY A 341 -2.07 28.38 -10.72
CA GLY A 341 -0.77 28.77 -10.15
C GLY A 341 -0.65 28.36 -8.70
N GLY A 342 -1.60 28.76 -7.85
CA GLY A 342 -1.66 28.37 -6.43
C GLY A 342 -1.79 26.86 -6.22
N GLY A 343 -2.52 26.17 -7.10
CA GLY A 343 -2.59 24.71 -7.10
C GLY A 343 -1.24 24.04 -7.40
N ILE A 344 -0.45 24.56 -8.33
CA ILE A 344 0.90 24.06 -8.64
C ILE A 344 1.86 24.39 -7.48
N GLN A 345 1.77 25.59 -6.92
CA GLN A 345 2.50 26.02 -5.72
C GLN A 345 2.26 25.03 -4.58
N THR A 346 1.01 24.76 -4.23
CA THR A 346 0.64 23.77 -3.20
C THR A 346 1.22 22.38 -3.48
N VAL A 347 1.24 21.91 -4.74
CA VAL A 347 1.87 20.62 -5.06
C VAL A 347 3.38 20.69 -4.88
N ALA A 348 4.00 21.82 -5.20
CA ALA A 348 5.44 22.01 -5.11
C ALA A 348 5.92 21.96 -3.65
N THR A 349 5.17 22.51 -2.70
CA THR A 349 5.50 22.48 -1.25
C THR A 349 5.52 21.05 -0.70
N PHE A 350 4.75 20.11 -1.26
CA PHE A 350 4.79 18.70 -0.84
C PHE A 350 5.99 17.91 -1.39
N ILE A 351 6.61 18.37 -2.48
CA ILE A 351 7.67 17.61 -3.15
C ILE A 351 8.85 17.29 -2.23
N PRO A 352 9.45 18.22 -1.48
CA PRO A 352 10.62 17.94 -0.66
C PRO A 352 10.34 16.94 0.46
N VAL A 353 9.27 17.11 1.21
CA VAL A 353 8.90 16.20 2.32
C VAL A 353 8.64 14.78 1.79
N ILE A 354 7.88 14.66 0.71
CA ILE A 354 7.56 13.36 0.10
C ILE A 354 8.81 12.74 -0.54
N ALA A 355 9.70 13.53 -1.12
CA ALA A 355 10.96 13.03 -1.67
C ALA A 355 11.85 12.45 -0.56
N CYS A 356 12.02 13.14 0.57
CA CYS A 356 12.77 12.68 1.73
C CYS A 356 12.15 11.40 2.32
N LEU A 357 10.82 11.35 2.44
CA LEU A 357 10.11 10.17 2.92
C LEU A 357 10.35 8.95 2.00
N TYR A 358 10.22 9.12 0.69
CA TYR A 358 10.45 8.02 -0.25
C TYR A 358 11.92 7.62 -0.34
N LEU A 359 12.85 8.56 -0.14
CA LEU A 359 14.28 8.27 -0.10
C LEU A 359 14.60 7.36 1.08
N PHE A 360 14.16 7.72 2.28
CA PHE A 360 14.38 6.90 3.47
C PHE A 360 13.69 5.54 3.37
N LEU A 361 12.44 5.53 2.89
CA LEU A 361 11.70 4.29 2.65
C LEU A 361 12.41 3.39 1.62
N ALA A 362 13.00 3.95 0.56
CA ALA A 362 13.76 3.18 -0.43
C ALA A 362 15.03 2.58 0.18
N VAL A 363 15.68 3.27 1.12
CA VAL A 363 16.80 2.73 1.90
C VAL A 363 16.35 1.55 2.76
N LEU A 364 15.29 1.70 3.54
CA LEU A 364 14.75 0.63 4.40
C LEU A 364 14.30 -0.60 3.60
N GLU A 365 13.63 -0.37 2.47
CA GLU A 365 13.18 -1.44 1.57
C GLU A 365 14.36 -2.19 0.94
N SER A 366 15.39 -1.45 0.51
CA SER A 366 16.56 -2.05 -0.15
C SER A 366 17.55 -2.68 0.82
N SER A 367 17.54 -2.31 2.10
CA SER A 367 18.39 -2.91 3.14
C SER A 367 17.92 -4.30 3.60
N GLY A 368 16.68 -4.69 3.32
CA GLY A 368 16.04 -5.90 3.83
C GLY A 368 15.45 -5.77 5.24
N TYR A 369 15.46 -4.56 5.83
CA TYR A 369 14.90 -4.32 7.16
C TYR A 369 13.38 -4.49 7.21
N MET A 370 12.67 -4.14 6.12
CA MET A 370 11.20 -4.15 6.08
C MET A 370 10.59 -5.54 6.34
N SER A 371 11.23 -6.60 5.86
CA SER A 371 10.80 -7.98 6.13
C SER A 371 10.87 -8.33 7.61
N ARG A 372 11.92 -7.88 8.32
CA ARG A 372 12.09 -8.10 9.76
C ARG A 372 11.07 -7.33 10.59
N ALA A 373 10.85 -6.08 10.23
CA ALA A 373 9.82 -5.26 10.87
C ALA A 373 8.43 -5.91 10.74
N ALA A 374 8.10 -6.40 9.54
CA ALA A 374 6.85 -7.10 9.31
C ALA A 374 6.71 -8.37 10.15
N PHE A 375 7.80 -9.14 10.31
CA PHE A 375 7.80 -10.36 11.14
C PHE A 375 7.60 -10.07 12.63
N VAL A 376 8.29 -9.05 13.17
CA VAL A 376 8.17 -8.68 14.58
C VAL A 376 6.74 -8.30 14.95
N LEU A 377 6.03 -7.66 14.04
CA LEU A 377 4.68 -7.13 14.27
C LEU A 377 3.56 -8.07 13.83
N ASP A 378 3.90 -9.18 13.20
CA ASP A 378 2.92 -10.11 12.60
C ASP A 378 1.87 -10.61 13.60
N LYS A 379 2.26 -11.00 14.83
CA LYS A 379 1.34 -11.45 15.85
C LYS A 379 0.31 -10.40 16.28
N VAL A 380 0.69 -9.12 16.25
CA VAL A 380 -0.22 -8.01 16.59
C VAL A 380 -1.20 -7.79 15.45
N MET A 381 -0.70 -7.78 14.22
CA MET A 381 -1.49 -7.53 13.03
C MET A 381 -2.49 -8.66 12.73
N GLN A 382 -2.13 -9.91 12.97
CA GLN A 382 -3.02 -11.06 12.81
C GLN A 382 -4.28 -10.97 13.68
N LYS A 383 -4.19 -10.39 14.89
CA LYS A 383 -5.38 -10.15 15.73
C LYS A 383 -6.40 -9.25 15.05
N ILE A 384 -5.94 -8.28 14.28
CA ILE A 384 -6.79 -7.37 13.49
C ILE A 384 -7.23 -8.04 12.18
N GLY A 385 -6.57 -9.12 11.75
CA GLY A 385 -6.85 -9.86 10.51
C GLY A 385 -6.06 -9.39 9.32
N LEU A 386 -4.88 -8.85 9.58
CA LEU A 386 -3.91 -8.39 8.61
C LEU A 386 -2.58 -9.14 8.79
N PRO A 387 -1.81 -9.35 7.72
CA PRO A 387 -0.44 -9.86 7.82
C PRO A 387 0.49 -8.76 8.37
N GLY A 388 1.62 -9.15 8.95
CA GLY A 388 2.62 -8.21 9.49
C GLY A 388 3.09 -7.15 8.50
N LYS A 389 3.16 -7.46 7.22
CA LYS A 389 3.47 -6.49 6.14
C LYS A 389 2.52 -5.27 6.11
N ALA A 390 1.28 -5.43 6.57
CA ALA A 390 0.30 -4.36 6.57
C ALA A 390 0.61 -3.24 7.59
N PHE A 391 1.50 -3.51 8.55
CA PHE A 391 1.88 -2.50 9.54
C PHE A 391 2.63 -1.33 8.92
N VAL A 392 3.45 -1.60 7.91
CA VAL A 392 4.24 -0.56 7.21
C VAL A 392 3.35 0.51 6.56
N PRO A 393 2.37 0.17 5.71
CA PRO A 393 1.38 1.14 5.24
C PRO A 393 0.73 1.95 6.36
N LEU A 394 0.34 1.30 7.46
CA LEU A 394 -0.35 1.98 8.56
C LEU A 394 0.54 3.01 9.25
N VAL A 395 1.79 2.66 9.54
CA VAL A 395 2.72 3.62 10.18
C VAL A 395 3.05 4.79 9.25
N LEU A 396 3.21 4.57 7.94
CA LEU A 396 3.38 5.66 6.99
C LEU A 396 2.23 6.67 7.03
N GLY A 397 1.04 6.25 7.46
CA GLY A 397 -0.13 7.10 7.63
C GLY A 397 0.06 8.23 8.66
N PHE A 398 0.96 8.08 9.64
CA PHE A 398 1.30 9.14 10.58
C PHE A 398 2.08 10.30 9.92
N GLY A 399 2.88 10.00 8.89
CA GLY A 399 3.52 11.05 8.09
C GLY A 399 2.57 11.58 7.03
N CYS A 400 2.07 10.71 6.16
CA CYS A 400 1.16 11.08 5.08
C CYS A 400 0.30 9.90 4.62
N ASN A 401 -1.01 10.12 4.48
CA ASN A 401 -1.96 9.10 4.03
C ASN A 401 -1.75 8.67 2.58
N VAL A 402 -1.24 9.54 1.69
CA VAL A 402 -1.02 9.20 0.27
C VAL A 402 0.01 8.08 0.10
N PRO A 403 1.25 8.19 0.63
CA PRO A 403 2.21 7.08 0.63
C PRO A 403 1.68 5.83 1.33
N SER A 404 0.93 5.99 2.43
CA SER A 404 0.29 4.89 3.16
C SER A 404 -0.61 4.06 2.27
N ILE A 405 -1.56 4.70 1.57
CA ILE A 405 -2.50 4.04 0.65
C ILE A 405 -1.74 3.35 -0.50
N MET A 406 -0.76 4.04 -1.09
CA MET A 406 0.05 3.47 -2.17
C MET A 406 0.90 2.29 -1.71
N ALA A 407 1.37 2.28 -0.46
CA ALA A 407 2.16 1.18 0.11
C ALA A 407 1.32 -0.09 0.33
N THR A 408 -0.01 -0.01 0.39
CA THR A 408 -0.87 -1.20 0.48
C THR A 408 -0.72 -2.16 -0.71
N ARG A 409 -0.11 -1.71 -1.83
CA ARG A 409 0.25 -2.57 -2.96
C ARG A 409 1.25 -3.68 -2.62
N THR A 410 1.98 -3.55 -1.52
CA THR A 410 2.91 -4.57 -1.03
C THR A 410 2.20 -5.78 -0.43
N LEU A 411 0.90 -5.68 -0.19
CA LEU A 411 0.05 -6.76 0.29
C LEU A 411 -0.44 -7.61 -0.89
N ASP A 412 -0.42 -8.92 -0.71
CA ASP A 412 -0.67 -9.87 -1.78
C ASP A 412 -2.18 -10.00 -2.09
N GLN A 413 -3.02 -9.98 -1.05
CA GLN A 413 -4.47 -10.13 -1.19
C GLN A 413 -5.21 -8.79 -1.28
N GLU A 414 -6.15 -8.69 -2.21
CA GLU A 414 -6.99 -7.48 -2.38
C GLU A 414 -7.82 -7.17 -1.12
N ARG A 415 -8.28 -8.19 -0.42
CA ARG A 415 -8.97 -8.09 0.87
C ARG A 415 -8.12 -7.35 1.91
N GLU A 416 -6.87 -7.76 2.08
CA GLU A 416 -5.94 -7.18 3.05
C GLU A 416 -5.55 -5.75 2.67
N ARG A 417 -5.36 -5.51 1.36
CA ARG A 417 -5.13 -4.17 0.82
C ARG A 417 -6.26 -3.21 1.17
N LYS A 418 -7.52 -3.62 0.94
CA LYS A 418 -8.70 -2.82 1.25
C LYS A 418 -8.84 -2.60 2.76
N LEU A 419 -8.62 -3.64 3.57
CA LEU A 419 -8.71 -3.53 5.02
C LEU A 419 -7.64 -2.58 5.59
N ALA A 420 -6.38 -2.71 5.19
CA ALA A 420 -5.31 -1.81 5.61
C ALA A 420 -5.55 -0.37 5.13
N ALA A 421 -5.99 -0.19 3.89
CA ALA A 421 -6.33 1.10 3.34
C ALA A 421 -7.49 1.78 4.08
N SER A 422 -8.49 1.03 4.57
CA SER A 422 -9.60 1.61 5.34
C SER A 422 -9.21 2.08 6.75
N MET A 423 -8.09 1.61 7.27
CA MET A 423 -7.55 2.04 8.57
C MET A 423 -6.65 3.28 8.46
N ALA A 424 -5.99 3.46 7.31
CA ALA A 424 -5.01 4.52 7.07
C ALA A 424 -5.51 5.95 7.35
N PRO A 425 -6.77 6.36 7.04
CA PRO A 425 -7.24 7.73 7.25
C PRO A 425 -7.26 8.18 8.71
N PHE A 426 -7.33 7.23 9.64
CA PHE A 426 -7.40 7.51 11.08
C PHE A 426 -6.01 7.72 11.71
N MET A 427 -4.94 7.42 10.99
CA MET A 427 -3.59 7.78 11.40
C MET A 427 -3.41 9.28 11.20
N SER A 428 -3.10 9.99 12.29
CA SER A 428 -2.98 11.45 12.25
C SER A 428 -1.70 11.84 11.51
N CYS A 429 -1.85 12.48 10.36
CA CYS A 429 -0.70 13.02 9.59
C CYS A 429 -0.22 14.36 10.15
N GLY A 430 1.04 14.72 9.86
CA GLY A 430 1.66 15.97 10.32
C GLY A 430 0.86 17.24 9.98
N ALA A 431 0.18 17.26 8.81
CA ALA A 431 -0.65 18.41 8.39
C ALA A 431 -1.86 18.72 9.30
N ARG A 432 -2.21 17.82 10.22
CA ARG A 432 -3.26 18.07 11.23
C ARG A 432 -2.72 18.69 12.50
N LEU A 433 -1.43 18.56 12.74
CA LEU A 433 -0.82 19.00 14.00
C LEU A 433 -0.99 20.50 14.26
N PRO A 434 -0.79 21.42 13.29
CA PRO A 434 -1.02 22.84 13.50
C PRO A 434 -2.41 23.16 14.05
N VAL A 435 -3.45 22.48 13.55
CA VAL A 435 -4.82 22.67 14.07
C VAL A 435 -4.92 22.19 15.54
N TYR A 436 -4.30 21.06 15.87
CA TYR A 436 -4.32 20.56 17.25
C TYR A 436 -3.59 21.50 18.19
N THR A 437 -2.44 22.03 17.76
CA THR A 437 -1.64 23.00 18.53
C THR A 437 -2.39 24.29 18.76
N LEU A 438 -3.01 24.87 17.73
CA LEU A 438 -3.82 26.08 17.81
C LEU A 438 -4.94 25.95 18.87
N PHE A 439 -5.73 24.87 18.76
CA PHE A 439 -6.82 24.64 19.72
C PHE A 439 -6.33 24.21 21.11
N ALA A 440 -5.22 23.49 21.19
CA ALA A 440 -4.63 23.11 22.45
C ALA A 440 -4.09 24.32 23.20
N ALA A 441 -3.42 25.28 22.53
CA ALA A 441 -2.99 26.52 23.08
C ALA A 441 -4.16 27.40 23.53
N ALA A 442 -5.21 27.48 22.68
CA ALA A 442 -6.40 28.28 23.03
C ALA A 442 -7.14 27.72 24.25
N PHE A 443 -7.47 26.45 24.31
CA PHE A 443 -8.41 25.88 25.29
C PHE A 443 -7.78 25.02 26.37
N PHE A 444 -6.55 24.56 26.21
CA PHE A 444 -5.88 23.60 27.09
C PHE A 444 -4.41 23.98 27.37
N PRO A 445 -4.08 25.23 27.69
CA PRO A 445 -2.67 25.70 27.78
C PRO A 445 -1.82 24.88 28.76
N GLN A 446 -2.40 24.40 29.86
CA GLN A 446 -1.67 23.60 30.88
C GLN A 446 -1.63 22.11 30.57
N SER A 447 -2.46 21.58 29.63
CA SER A 447 -2.61 20.17 29.35
C SER A 447 -2.61 19.84 27.85
N GLY A 448 -2.18 20.77 26.99
CA GLY A 448 -2.26 20.64 25.55
C GLY A 448 -1.50 19.45 24.99
N GLN A 449 -0.31 19.15 25.52
CA GLN A 449 0.44 17.93 25.15
C GLN A 449 -0.38 16.65 25.39
N ASN A 450 -1.08 16.57 26.54
CA ASN A 450 -1.94 15.43 26.85
C ASN A 450 -3.14 15.34 25.89
N VAL A 451 -3.69 16.49 25.48
CA VAL A 451 -4.80 16.56 24.49
C VAL A 451 -4.34 16.08 23.14
N VAL A 452 -3.20 16.54 22.64
CA VAL A 452 -2.61 16.10 21.38
C VAL A 452 -2.33 14.60 21.43
N PHE A 453 -1.70 14.11 22.48
CA PHE A 453 -1.43 12.67 22.67
C PHE A 453 -2.73 11.87 22.70
N ALA A 454 -3.77 12.34 23.40
CA ALA A 454 -5.07 11.68 23.43
C ALA A 454 -5.73 11.59 22.04
N LEU A 455 -5.57 12.62 21.20
CA LEU A 455 -6.06 12.60 19.83
C LEU A 455 -5.33 11.55 18.97
N TYR A 456 -4.01 11.44 19.08
CA TYR A 456 -3.25 10.38 18.39
C TYR A 456 -3.72 8.99 18.83
N LEU A 457 -3.89 8.78 20.14
CA LEU A 457 -4.38 7.51 20.67
C LEU A 457 -5.80 7.20 20.19
N LEU A 458 -6.68 8.19 20.16
CA LEU A 458 -8.05 8.07 19.66
C LEU A 458 -8.06 7.67 18.17
N GLY A 459 -7.16 8.25 17.37
CA GLY A 459 -6.98 7.88 15.96
C GLY A 459 -6.59 6.41 15.80
N ILE A 460 -5.62 5.94 16.58
CA ILE A 460 -5.21 4.52 16.58
C ILE A 460 -6.38 3.61 16.98
N VAL A 461 -7.12 3.96 18.03
CA VAL A 461 -8.30 3.19 18.48
C VAL A 461 -9.35 3.15 17.36
N ALA A 462 -9.66 4.27 16.71
CA ALA A 462 -10.61 4.34 15.59
C ALA A 462 -10.15 3.47 14.40
N ALA A 463 -8.86 3.47 14.07
CA ALA A 463 -8.29 2.61 13.04
C ALA A 463 -8.48 1.12 13.37
N VAL A 464 -8.13 0.71 14.58
CA VAL A 464 -8.29 -0.69 15.04
C VAL A 464 -9.75 -1.10 15.05
N LEU A 465 -10.65 -0.26 15.58
CA LEU A 465 -12.09 -0.53 15.58
C LEU A 465 -12.64 -0.66 14.16
N THR A 466 -12.24 0.23 13.24
CA THR A 466 -12.61 0.13 11.83
C THR A 466 -12.13 -1.19 11.23
N GLY A 467 -10.87 -1.56 11.45
CA GLY A 467 -10.31 -2.82 11.00
C GLY A 467 -11.10 -4.03 11.51
N LEU A 468 -11.42 -4.07 12.81
CA LEU A 468 -12.20 -5.15 13.42
C LEU A 468 -13.65 -5.22 12.92
N VAL A 469 -14.31 -4.08 12.74
CA VAL A 469 -15.67 -4.01 12.20
C VAL A 469 -15.69 -4.50 10.75
N LEU A 470 -14.81 -4.00 9.90
CA LEU A 470 -14.77 -4.37 8.49
C LEU A 470 -14.33 -5.82 8.28
N LYS A 471 -13.40 -6.34 9.11
CA LYS A 471 -13.04 -7.77 9.14
C LYS A 471 -14.26 -8.66 9.42
N LYS A 472 -15.12 -8.25 10.35
CA LYS A 472 -16.32 -9.05 10.74
C LYS A 472 -17.50 -8.88 9.78
N THR A 473 -17.48 -7.85 8.94
CA THR A 473 -18.62 -7.47 8.08
C THR A 473 -18.32 -7.66 6.59
N LEU A 474 -17.51 -6.79 5.99
CA LEU A 474 -17.25 -6.75 4.55
C LEU A 474 -16.12 -7.69 4.10
N TYR A 475 -15.11 -7.89 4.94
CA TYR A 475 -13.89 -8.62 4.58
C TYR A 475 -13.64 -9.81 5.53
N PRO A 476 -14.59 -10.77 5.64
CA PRO A 476 -14.39 -11.95 6.46
C PRO A 476 -13.29 -12.84 5.85
N GLY A 477 -12.52 -13.49 6.69
CA GLY A 477 -11.46 -14.41 6.30
C GLY A 477 -10.31 -14.43 7.29
N VAL A 478 -9.44 -15.41 7.14
CA VAL A 478 -8.20 -15.54 7.90
C VAL A 478 -7.09 -14.90 7.10
N SER A 479 -6.18 -14.20 7.75
CA SER A 479 -4.93 -13.76 7.15
C SER A 479 -4.07 -15.00 6.91
N GLU A 480 -3.52 -15.15 5.71
CA GLU A 480 -2.59 -16.23 5.45
C GLU A 480 -1.37 -16.13 6.37
N SER A 481 -0.94 -17.27 6.93
CA SER A 481 0.30 -17.34 7.68
C SER A 481 1.45 -17.07 6.71
N LEU A 482 2.15 -15.98 6.92
CA LEU A 482 3.20 -15.54 6.02
C LEU A 482 4.44 -16.42 6.21
N ILE A 483 4.69 -17.32 5.29
CA ILE A 483 6.04 -17.87 5.07
C ILE A 483 6.82 -16.76 4.38
N MET A 484 7.53 -15.94 5.18
CA MET A 484 8.28 -14.81 4.66
C MET A 484 9.76 -15.18 4.59
N GLU A 485 10.30 -15.17 3.37
CA GLU A 485 11.76 -15.20 3.21
C GLU A 485 12.35 -13.93 3.81
N MET A 486 13.34 -14.10 4.69
CA MET A 486 14.14 -13.00 5.22
C MET A 486 15.43 -12.90 4.41
N PRO A 487 15.49 -12.01 3.41
CA PRO A 487 16.70 -11.82 2.61
C PRO A 487 17.82 -11.32 3.52
N ASP A 488 19.08 -11.67 3.20
CA ASP A 488 20.23 -11.09 3.90
C ASP A 488 20.22 -9.57 3.84
N TYR A 489 20.82 -8.90 4.83
CA TYR A 489 20.99 -7.45 4.76
C TYR A 489 21.89 -7.08 3.59
N GLU A 490 21.45 -6.08 2.85
CA GLU A 490 22.17 -5.51 1.72
C GLU A 490 22.45 -4.02 1.95
N ILE A 491 23.63 -3.56 1.56
CA ILE A 491 23.93 -2.12 1.58
C ILE A 491 23.24 -1.48 0.38
N PRO A 492 22.29 -0.55 0.57
CA PRO A 492 21.57 0.09 -0.51
C PRO A 492 22.53 0.89 -1.40
N THR A 493 22.49 0.66 -2.72
CA THR A 493 23.26 1.50 -3.65
C THR A 493 22.53 2.81 -3.87
N LEU A 494 23.27 3.93 -3.82
CA LEU A 494 22.70 5.28 -3.99
C LEU A 494 21.88 5.40 -5.29
N GLN A 495 22.38 4.80 -6.37
CA GLN A 495 21.70 4.81 -7.66
C GLN A 495 20.30 4.14 -7.61
N ASN A 496 20.19 2.97 -6.94
CA ASN A 496 18.91 2.28 -6.79
C ASN A 496 17.94 3.07 -5.91
N VAL A 497 18.44 3.66 -4.83
CA VAL A 497 17.64 4.50 -3.92
C VAL A 497 17.07 5.70 -4.68
N VAL A 498 17.92 6.45 -5.41
CA VAL A 498 17.48 7.62 -6.18
C VAL A 498 16.48 7.24 -7.28
N ILE A 499 16.72 6.14 -8.02
CA ILE A 499 15.80 5.70 -9.07
C ILE A 499 14.43 5.30 -8.48
N LYS A 500 14.41 4.52 -7.39
CA LYS A 500 13.17 4.13 -6.70
C LYS A 500 12.41 5.34 -6.17
N THR A 501 13.12 6.28 -5.55
CA THR A 501 12.55 7.55 -5.04
C THR A 501 11.94 8.36 -6.17
N TRP A 502 12.67 8.57 -7.27
CA TRP A 502 12.18 9.30 -8.44
C TRP A 502 10.93 8.67 -9.05
N GLN A 503 10.90 7.35 -9.18
CA GLN A 503 9.74 6.64 -9.72
C GLN A 503 8.49 6.80 -8.83
N LYS A 504 8.66 6.76 -7.50
CA LYS A 504 7.56 6.97 -6.54
C LYS A 504 7.10 8.44 -6.56
N LEU A 505 8.05 9.38 -6.53
CA LEU A 505 7.78 10.83 -6.57
C LEU A 505 7.08 11.25 -7.88
N LYS A 506 7.60 10.83 -9.04
CA LYS A 506 6.96 11.09 -10.35
C LYS A 506 5.51 10.58 -10.38
N ARG A 507 5.26 9.42 -9.80
CA ARG A 507 3.91 8.84 -9.72
C ARG A 507 2.99 9.64 -8.80
N PHE A 508 3.52 10.22 -7.73
CA PHE A 508 2.79 11.12 -6.85
C PHE A 508 2.42 12.42 -7.61
N VAL A 509 3.38 13.12 -8.16
CA VAL A 509 3.16 14.42 -8.85
C VAL A 509 2.17 14.27 -10.02
N LEU A 510 2.36 13.27 -10.90
CA LEU A 510 1.47 13.06 -12.04
C LEU A 510 0.11 12.44 -11.68
N GLY A 511 -0.01 11.84 -10.50
CA GLY A 511 -1.25 11.23 -10.02
C GLY A 511 -2.02 12.13 -9.07
N ALA A 512 -1.58 12.22 -7.82
CA ALA A 512 -2.23 13.01 -6.79
C ALA A 512 -2.09 14.52 -7.06
N GLY A 513 -0.93 14.98 -7.53
CA GLY A 513 -0.68 16.38 -7.81
C GLY A 513 -1.68 16.97 -8.82
N LYS A 514 -1.97 16.26 -9.92
CA LYS A 514 -3.01 16.71 -10.88
C LYS A 514 -4.37 16.90 -10.21
N THR A 515 -4.75 16.03 -9.29
CA THR A 515 -6.05 16.13 -8.59
C THR A 515 -6.04 17.33 -7.64
N ILE A 516 -4.92 17.59 -6.96
CA ILE A 516 -4.76 18.74 -6.06
C ILE A 516 -4.94 20.04 -6.86
N VAL A 517 -4.24 20.20 -7.98
CA VAL A 517 -4.34 21.42 -8.81
C VAL A 517 -5.79 21.69 -9.22
N VAL A 518 -6.49 20.68 -9.76
CA VAL A 518 -7.90 20.87 -10.19
C VAL A 518 -8.78 21.30 -9.03
N VAL A 519 -8.58 20.71 -7.87
CA VAL A 519 -9.44 20.98 -6.70
C VAL A 519 -9.11 22.32 -6.07
N VAL A 520 -7.83 22.67 -5.93
CA VAL A 520 -7.42 24.01 -5.44
C VAL A 520 -7.95 25.09 -6.38
N THR A 521 -7.87 24.87 -7.70
CA THR A 521 -8.46 25.81 -8.70
C THR A 521 -9.95 26.03 -8.44
N ILE A 522 -10.73 24.97 -8.22
CA ILE A 522 -12.18 25.10 -7.94
C ILE A 522 -12.40 25.84 -6.63
N LEU A 523 -11.61 25.57 -5.60
CA LEU A 523 -11.79 26.21 -4.29
C LEU A 523 -11.42 27.68 -4.32
N SER A 524 -10.27 28.03 -4.89
CA SER A 524 -9.83 29.41 -5.02
C SER A 524 -10.89 30.22 -5.77
N PHE A 525 -11.43 29.67 -6.85
CA PHE A 525 -12.52 30.30 -7.58
C PHE A 525 -13.78 30.47 -6.73
N LEU A 526 -14.23 29.46 -5.98
CA LEU A 526 -15.40 29.56 -5.08
C LEU A 526 -15.18 30.51 -3.92
N ASN A 527 -13.95 30.67 -3.45
CA ASN A 527 -13.59 31.58 -2.38
C ASN A 527 -13.54 33.04 -2.86
N SER A 528 -13.09 33.27 -4.10
CA SER A 528 -12.99 34.60 -4.68
C SER A 528 -14.35 35.16 -5.18
N VAL A 529 -15.25 34.29 -5.65
CA VAL A 529 -16.54 34.70 -6.17
C VAL A 529 -17.51 35.05 -5.04
N GLY A 530 -18.04 36.26 -5.08
CA GLY A 530 -19.19 36.70 -4.25
C GLY A 530 -20.53 36.21 -4.77
N THR A 531 -21.52 36.10 -3.90
CA THR A 531 -22.91 35.74 -4.29
C THR A 531 -23.58 36.77 -5.18
N ASP A 532 -23.04 37.96 -5.27
CA ASP A 532 -23.45 39.06 -6.15
C ASP A 532 -22.74 39.05 -7.51
N GLY A 533 -21.86 38.08 -7.73
CA GLY A 533 -21.03 37.98 -8.94
C GLY A 533 -19.76 38.86 -8.92
N SER A 534 -19.45 39.50 -7.80
CA SER A 534 -18.19 40.22 -7.62
C SER A 534 -17.03 39.23 -7.39
N PHE A 535 -15.80 39.64 -7.73
CA PHE A 535 -14.58 38.90 -7.49
C PHE A 535 -13.72 39.60 -6.44
N GLY A 536 -12.73 38.93 -5.86
CA GLY A 536 -11.89 39.49 -4.78
C GLY A 536 -12.56 39.44 -3.40
N ASN A 537 -13.47 38.50 -3.19
CA ASN A 537 -14.12 38.29 -1.88
C ASN A 537 -13.47 37.17 -1.09
N GLU A 538 -12.17 36.97 -1.28
CA GLU A 538 -11.44 35.91 -0.62
C GLU A 538 -11.51 36.05 0.91
N ASN A 539 -11.74 34.92 1.58
CA ASN A 539 -11.86 34.84 3.05
C ASN A 539 -12.87 35.84 3.67
N SER A 540 -13.88 36.28 2.90
CA SER A 540 -14.92 37.17 3.40
C SER A 540 -16.25 36.43 3.60
N ASP A 541 -17.16 37.05 4.35
CA ASP A 541 -18.52 36.55 4.57
C ASP A 541 -19.39 36.54 3.29
N LYS A 542 -18.96 37.26 2.23
CA LYS A 542 -19.63 37.39 0.95
C LYS A 542 -19.31 36.29 -0.04
N SER A 543 -18.22 35.56 0.17
CA SER A 543 -17.79 34.50 -0.74
C SER A 543 -18.85 33.39 -0.85
N VAL A 544 -18.95 32.78 -2.01
CA VAL A 544 -19.84 31.61 -2.24
C VAL A 544 -19.48 30.47 -1.30
N LEU A 545 -18.19 30.27 -1.00
CA LEU A 545 -17.72 29.27 -0.05
C LEU A 545 -18.24 29.55 1.36
N SER A 546 -18.14 30.78 1.84
CA SER A 546 -18.65 31.18 3.15
C SER A 546 -20.17 31.05 3.27
N LYS A 547 -20.92 31.42 2.21
CA LYS A 547 -22.38 31.22 2.19
C LYS A 547 -22.76 29.74 2.19
N ALA A 548 -22.05 28.91 1.44
CA ALA A 548 -22.26 27.47 1.48
C ALA A 548 -22.01 26.89 2.87
N ALA A 549 -20.94 27.35 3.53
CA ALA A 549 -20.63 26.96 4.91
C ALA A 549 -21.72 27.41 5.88
N GLN A 550 -22.18 28.66 5.80
CA GLN A 550 -23.31 29.18 6.61
C GLN A 550 -24.59 28.32 6.45
N PHE A 551 -24.87 27.85 5.23
CA PHE A 551 -26.01 26.97 4.96
C PHE A 551 -25.84 25.58 5.60
N VAL A 552 -24.59 25.04 5.64
CA VAL A 552 -24.29 23.70 6.16
C VAL A 552 -24.08 23.71 7.68
N THR A 553 -23.71 24.85 8.30
CA THR A 553 -23.40 24.98 9.73
C THR A 553 -24.46 24.35 10.66
N PRO A 554 -25.80 24.48 10.43
CA PRO A 554 -26.80 23.83 11.28
C PRO A 554 -26.67 22.33 11.42
N VAL A 555 -26.05 21.64 10.46
CA VAL A 555 -25.80 20.20 10.52
C VAL A 555 -24.81 19.87 11.66
N PHE A 556 -23.92 20.78 11.99
CA PHE A 556 -22.93 20.62 13.05
C PHE A 556 -23.41 21.13 14.43
N SER A 557 -24.63 21.68 14.52
CA SER A 557 -25.23 22.10 15.80
C SER A 557 -25.25 20.98 16.87
N PRO A 558 -25.50 19.67 16.55
CA PRO A 558 -25.47 18.61 17.55
C PRO A 558 -24.11 18.36 18.18
N MET A 559 -23.01 18.86 17.60
CA MET A 559 -21.66 18.82 18.19
C MET A 559 -21.24 20.14 18.83
N GLY A 560 -22.16 21.10 19.00
CA GLY A 560 -21.96 22.35 19.71
C GLY A 560 -21.55 23.54 18.85
N ILE A 561 -21.48 23.42 17.52
CA ILE A 561 -21.17 24.53 16.62
C ILE A 561 -22.43 25.37 16.41
N THR A 562 -22.39 26.64 16.82
CA THR A 562 -23.48 27.58 16.63
C THR A 562 -23.51 28.16 15.22
N GLN A 563 -24.62 28.77 14.81
CA GLN A 563 -24.73 29.42 13.51
C GLN A 563 -23.75 30.58 13.34
N GLU A 564 -23.41 31.26 14.42
CA GLU A 564 -22.44 32.37 14.42
C GLU A 564 -21.02 31.90 14.18
N ASN A 565 -20.73 30.61 14.54
CA ASN A 565 -19.43 29.97 14.35
C ASN A 565 -19.33 29.26 12.96
N TRP A 566 -19.89 29.86 11.91
CA TRP A 566 -19.75 29.37 10.56
C TRP A 566 -18.30 29.32 10.04
N PRO A 567 -17.34 30.17 10.54
CA PRO A 567 -15.94 30.04 10.16
C PRO A 567 -15.36 28.65 10.47
N ALA A 568 -15.77 28.02 11.59
CA ALA A 568 -15.38 26.64 11.88
C ALA A 568 -15.84 25.65 10.79
N THR A 569 -17.02 25.88 10.20
CA THR A 569 -17.52 25.05 9.08
C THR A 569 -16.74 25.30 7.79
N VAL A 570 -16.31 26.55 7.52
CA VAL A 570 -15.37 26.82 6.42
C VAL A 570 -14.08 26.04 6.61
N GLY A 571 -13.51 26.08 7.84
CA GLY A 571 -12.33 25.31 8.19
C GLY A 571 -12.49 23.80 7.99
N ILE A 572 -13.69 23.24 8.26
CA ILE A 572 -13.99 21.83 7.93
C ILE A 572 -13.95 21.61 6.42
N ILE A 573 -14.58 22.48 5.65
CA ILE A 573 -14.65 22.35 4.18
C ILE A 573 -13.26 22.48 3.57
N THR A 574 -12.53 23.55 3.88
CA THR A 574 -11.16 23.77 3.37
C THR A 574 -10.22 22.65 3.76
N GLY A 575 -10.33 22.15 5.00
CA GLY A 575 -9.50 21.04 5.49
C GLY A 575 -9.80 19.68 4.85
N ILE A 576 -10.94 19.45 4.20
CA ILE A 576 -11.16 18.28 3.33
C ILE A 576 -10.22 18.36 2.12
N PHE A 577 -9.96 19.55 1.64
CA PHE A 577 -9.15 19.76 0.45
C PHE A 577 -7.67 19.83 0.81
N ALA A 578 -7.29 20.71 1.73
CA ALA A 578 -5.92 20.90 2.21
C ALA A 578 -5.95 21.11 3.74
N LYS A 579 -5.44 20.15 4.48
CA LYS A 579 -5.54 20.15 5.96
C LYS A 579 -4.70 21.24 6.61
N GLU A 580 -3.61 21.58 6.00
CA GLU A 580 -2.73 22.68 6.36
C GLU A 580 -3.40 24.07 6.22
N ALA A 581 -4.29 24.23 5.24
CA ALA A 581 -5.00 25.49 5.01
C ALA A 581 -6.05 25.83 6.09
N VAL A 582 -6.38 24.89 6.98
CA VAL A 582 -7.38 25.12 8.04
C VAL A 582 -6.97 26.27 8.95
N VAL A 583 -5.71 26.30 9.41
CA VAL A 583 -5.22 27.32 10.34
C VAL A 583 -5.25 28.70 9.68
N GLY A 584 -4.72 28.84 8.46
CA GLY A 584 -4.77 30.10 7.71
C GLY A 584 -6.20 30.58 7.45
N THR A 585 -7.11 29.67 7.06
CA THR A 585 -8.53 30.02 6.87
C THR A 585 -9.21 30.48 8.16
N LEU A 586 -8.93 29.79 9.28
CA LEU A 586 -9.47 30.21 10.59
C LEU A 586 -8.88 31.55 11.02
N ASN A 587 -7.56 31.75 10.81
CA ASN A 587 -6.91 33.02 11.10
C ASN A 587 -7.58 34.16 10.33
N SER A 588 -7.68 34.08 9.02
CA SER A 588 -8.28 35.14 8.19
C SER A 588 -9.75 35.42 8.52
N LEU A 589 -10.53 34.40 8.91
CA LEU A 589 -11.96 34.57 9.21
C LEU A 589 -12.27 35.00 10.63
N TYR A 590 -11.40 34.70 11.59
CA TYR A 590 -11.58 35.13 12.99
C TYR A 590 -10.86 36.43 13.31
N THR A 591 -9.80 36.79 12.58
CA THR A 591 -9.11 38.07 12.74
C THR A 591 -9.66 39.07 11.75
N SER A 592 -10.24 40.14 12.22
CA SER A 592 -10.86 41.19 11.40
C SER A 592 -9.87 42.19 10.83
N THR A 593 -8.60 41.90 10.78
CA THR A 593 -7.58 42.76 10.17
C THR A 593 -7.66 42.62 8.66
N PRO A 594 -8.01 43.70 7.91
CA PRO A 594 -7.69 43.72 6.50
C PRO A 594 -6.16 43.72 6.45
N ASP A 595 -5.56 42.69 5.95
CA ASP A 595 -4.17 42.73 5.56
C ASP A 595 -4.02 43.83 4.50
N ALA A 596 -3.73 45.03 4.95
CA ALA A 596 -3.17 46.07 4.12
C ALA A 596 -1.69 45.68 3.93
N GLU A 597 -1.44 44.61 3.22
CA GLU A 597 -0.16 44.45 2.56
C GLU A 597 -0.06 45.62 1.59
N GLU A 598 0.77 46.61 1.96
CA GLU A 598 1.27 47.61 1.01
C GLU A 598 1.79 46.84 -0.16
N ALA A 599 1.22 47.06 -1.34
CA ALA A 599 1.57 46.38 -2.57
C ALA A 599 3.07 46.60 -2.82
N ALA A 600 3.89 45.67 -2.36
CA ALA A 600 5.31 45.65 -2.63
C ALA A 600 5.46 45.52 -4.15
N GLU A 601 6.31 46.34 -4.76
CA GLU A 601 6.59 46.27 -6.19
C GLU A 601 7.06 44.85 -6.51
N TYR A 602 6.39 44.19 -7.44
CA TYR A 602 6.74 42.83 -7.88
C TYR A 602 8.16 42.78 -8.42
N ASP A 603 9.05 42.13 -7.71
CA ASP A 603 10.43 41.85 -8.13
C ASP A 603 10.72 40.35 -8.05
N LEU A 604 10.57 39.66 -9.19
CA LEU A 604 10.83 38.22 -9.31
C LEU A 604 12.24 37.82 -8.85
N LEU A 605 13.25 38.66 -9.08
CA LEU A 605 14.63 38.37 -8.72
C LEU A 605 14.83 38.44 -7.20
N ALA A 606 14.24 39.45 -6.56
CA ALA A 606 14.25 39.59 -5.10
C ALA A 606 13.54 38.42 -4.42
N SER A 607 12.33 38.05 -4.88
CA SER A 607 11.58 36.91 -4.33
C SER A 607 12.30 35.57 -4.53
N LEU A 608 12.94 35.33 -5.69
CA LEU A 608 13.74 34.13 -5.90
C LEU A 608 15.03 34.09 -5.06
N GLN A 609 15.63 35.25 -4.79
CA GLN A 609 16.77 35.35 -3.89
C GLN A 609 16.34 35.10 -2.44
N GLU A 610 15.22 35.65 -2.01
CA GLU A 610 14.60 35.37 -0.71
C GLU A 610 14.32 33.88 -0.58
N ALA A 611 13.62 33.27 -1.54
CA ALA A 611 13.36 31.84 -1.56
C ALA A 611 14.64 31.00 -1.41
N LEU A 612 15.75 31.41 -2.06
CA LEU A 612 17.02 30.66 -1.95
C LEU A 612 17.65 30.83 -0.55
N MET A 613 17.48 32.00 0.08
CA MET A 613 18.04 32.26 1.41
C MET A 613 17.28 31.53 2.53
N THR A 614 16.01 31.16 2.31
CA THR A 614 15.27 30.36 3.32
C THR A 614 15.90 29.00 3.56
N ILE A 615 16.55 28.38 2.55
CA ILE A 615 17.15 27.04 2.69
C ILE A 615 18.24 27.00 3.79
N PRO A 616 19.31 27.85 3.76
CA PRO A 616 20.32 27.82 4.80
C PRO A 616 19.77 28.27 6.17
N ASP A 617 18.82 29.20 6.21
CA ASP A 617 18.21 29.69 7.44
C ASP A 617 17.38 28.58 8.11
N ASN A 618 16.54 27.89 7.36
CA ASN A 618 15.75 26.74 7.84
C ASN A 618 16.63 25.55 8.23
N LEU A 619 17.72 25.29 7.48
CA LEU A 619 18.67 24.24 7.85
C LEU A 619 19.46 24.59 9.13
N ALA A 620 19.76 25.87 9.37
CA ALA A 620 20.43 26.31 10.59
C ALA A 620 19.47 26.27 11.80
N GLY A 621 18.18 26.48 11.59
CA GLY A 621 17.12 26.42 12.60
C GLY A 621 16.65 24.99 12.95
N LEU A 622 17.18 23.95 12.30
CA LEU A 622 16.76 22.57 12.54
C LEU A 622 16.98 22.16 14.00
N SER A 623 15.90 21.92 14.73
CA SER A 623 15.91 21.32 16.06
C SER A 623 15.74 19.80 15.94
N PHE A 624 16.76 19.05 16.37
CA PHE A 624 16.67 17.59 16.44
C PHE A 624 15.99 17.08 17.71
N SER A 625 15.47 17.98 18.56
CA SER A 625 14.79 17.64 19.81
C SER A 625 13.36 17.17 19.58
N ASP A 626 12.66 17.61 18.53
CA ASP A 626 11.29 17.20 18.20
C ASP A 626 11.18 16.61 16.76
N PRO A 627 11.40 15.31 16.60
CA PRO A 627 11.41 14.68 15.30
C PRO A 627 10.03 14.35 14.72
N LEU A 628 8.98 14.44 15.52
CA LEU A 628 7.60 14.20 15.07
C LEU A 628 6.79 15.49 15.00
N GLY A 629 7.40 16.62 15.37
CA GLY A 629 6.69 17.89 15.55
C GLY A 629 5.57 17.77 16.60
N ILE A 630 5.75 16.88 17.60
CA ILE A 630 4.76 16.65 18.67
C ILE A 630 5.09 17.48 19.92
N GLU A 631 6.33 17.94 20.05
CA GLU A 631 6.69 18.92 21.07
C GLU A 631 5.98 20.24 20.73
N VAL A 632 4.79 20.30 21.20
CA VAL A 632 4.01 21.52 21.24
C VAL A 632 4.68 22.37 22.30
N GLY A 633 5.48 23.35 21.94
CA GLY A 633 6.32 24.16 22.83
C GLY A 633 5.63 24.59 24.12
N ASP A 634 6.01 25.65 24.76
CA ASP A 634 5.28 26.16 25.92
C ASP A 634 3.95 26.79 25.47
N LEU A 635 2.88 25.98 25.46
CA LEU A 635 1.52 26.40 25.08
C LEU A 635 0.94 27.48 26.04
N THR A 636 1.63 27.80 27.13
CA THR A 636 1.22 28.88 28.03
C THR A 636 1.62 30.23 27.49
N ASP A 637 2.59 30.29 26.57
CA ASP A 637 2.99 31.52 25.87
C ASP A 637 2.27 31.59 24.51
N THR A 638 1.10 32.23 24.50
CA THR A 638 0.29 32.38 23.28
C THR A 638 0.93 33.24 22.19
N GLU A 639 1.85 34.15 22.57
CA GLU A 639 2.59 34.97 21.61
C GLU A 639 3.64 34.12 20.86
N ALA A 640 4.36 33.27 21.60
CA ALA A 640 5.31 32.34 20.99
C ALA A 640 4.60 31.36 20.06
N VAL A 641 3.45 30.79 20.46
CA VAL A 641 2.64 29.90 19.61
C VAL A 641 2.08 30.63 18.39
N ALA A 642 1.68 31.91 18.54
CA ALA A 642 1.22 32.71 17.41
C ALA A 642 2.32 32.91 16.36
N GLN A 643 3.54 33.20 16.79
CA GLN A 643 4.70 33.37 15.92
C GLN A 643 5.07 32.04 15.23
N GLU A 644 5.09 30.92 15.96
CA GLU A 644 5.41 29.61 15.43
C GLU A 644 4.38 29.10 14.40
N GLN A 645 3.10 29.48 14.57
CA GLN A 645 2.01 29.10 13.67
C GLN A 645 1.69 30.15 12.61
N GLU A 646 2.45 31.25 12.57
CA GLU A 646 2.25 32.38 11.65
C GLU A 646 0.82 32.93 11.70
N VAL A 647 0.23 33.03 12.89
CA VAL A 647 -1.14 33.51 13.09
C VAL A 647 -1.16 34.80 13.95
N ASP A 648 -2.20 35.60 13.79
CA ASP A 648 -2.42 36.79 14.64
C ASP A 648 -2.79 36.35 16.08
N GLY A 649 -2.12 36.91 17.08
CA GLY A 649 -2.39 36.59 18.49
C GLY A 649 -3.84 36.82 18.92
N SER A 650 -4.60 37.68 18.23
CA SER A 650 -6.02 37.91 18.51
C SER A 650 -6.91 36.70 18.23
N ILE A 651 -6.44 35.72 17.44
CA ILE A 651 -7.20 34.51 17.12
C ILE A 651 -7.58 33.72 18.38
N PHE A 652 -6.71 33.67 19.39
CA PHE A 652 -6.97 32.95 20.64
C PHE A 652 -8.19 33.50 21.40
N GLY A 653 -8.31 34.85 21.47
CA GLY A 653 -9.46 35.52 22.07
C GLY A 653 -10.76 35.28 21.29
N ASN A 654 -10.67 35.33 19.98
CA ASN A 654 -11.82 35.10 19.09
C ASN A 654 -12.27 33.66 19.11
N LEU A 655 -11.36 32.67 19.13
CA LEU A 655 -11.70 31.29 19.33
C LEU A 655 -12.52 31.03 20.60
N HIS A 656 -12.12 31.68 21.74
CA HIS A 656 -12.90 31.60 22.98
C HIS A 656 -14.30 32.22 22.88
N THR A 657 -14.48 33.23 22.05
CA THR A 657 -15.77 33.85 21.83
C THR A 657 -16.73 32.97 21.02
N TYR A 658 -16.21 32.32 19.96
CA TYR A 658 -17.02 31.53 19.04
C TYR A 658 -17.20 30.07 19.47
N PHE A 659 -16.21 29.48 20.16
CA PHE A 659 -16.33 28.17 20.78
C PHE A 659 -16.69 28.33 22.25
N ALA A 660 -17.93 28.11 22.59
CA ALA A 660 -18.50 28.41 23.93
C ALA A 660 -17.72 27.77 25.10
N ASN A 661 -17.07 26.61 24.90
CA ASN A 661 -16.29 25.94 25.93
C ASN A 661 -15.28 24.95 25.32
N ALA A 662 -14.36 24.47 26.17
CA ALA A 662 -13.33 23.49 25.81
C ALA A 662 -13.90 22.15 25.28
N HIS A 663 -15.10 21.76 25.68
CA HIS A 663 -15.73 20.53 25.18
C HIS A 663 -16.19 20.67 23.73
N VAL A 664 -16.68 21.83 23.30
CA VAL A 664 -17.01 22.12 21.88
C VAL A 664 -15.75 22.08 21.04
N ALA A 665 -14.68 22.72 21.53
CA ALA A 665 -13.37 22.70 20.87
C ALA A 665 -12.82 21.27 20.72
N PHE A 666 -12.91 20.46 21.75
CA PHE A 666 -12.47 19.05 21.70
C PHE A 666 -13.35 18.19 20.78
N ALA A 667 -14.66 18.41 20.76
CA ALA A 667 -15.56 17.74 19.79
C ALA A 667 -15.19 18.08 18.35
N TYR A 668 -14.86 19.35 18.08
CA TYR A 668 -14.36 19.80 16.79
C TYR A 668 -13.04 19.11 16.41
N LEU A 669 -12.10 18.98 17.36
CA LEU A 669 -10.83 18.27 17.15
C LEU A 669 -11.05 16.77 16.87
N ILE A 670 -12.00 16.10 17.55
CA ILE A 670 -12.39 14.72 17.25
C ILE A 670 -12.91 14.62 15.81
N PHE A 671 -13.73 15.57 15.38
CA PHE A 671 -14.25 15.60 14.03
C PHE A 671 -13.11 15.74 13.00
N ILE A 672 -12.20 16.73 13.18
CA ILE A 672 -11.05 16.96 12.30
C ILE A 672 -10.08 15.77 12.29
N LEU A 673 -9.94 15.05 13.41
CA LEU A 673 -9.13 13.84 13.47
C LEU A 673 -9.68 12.73 12.56
N LEU A 674 -10.99 12.49 12.60
CA LEU A 674 -11.60 11.30 12.03
C LEU A 674 -12.27 11.50 10.65
N TYR A 675 -12.50 12.77 10.23
CA TYR A 675 -13.23 13.07 9.00
C TYR A 675 -12.47 12.64 7.72
N THR A 676 -13.12 12.80 6.59
CA THR A 676 -12.62 12.41 5.27
C THR A 676 -11.16 12.82 5.07
N PRO A 677 -10.30 11.92 4.59
CA PRO A 677 -8.92 12.26 4.27
C PRO A 677 -8.86 13.31 3.16
N CYS A 678 -7.73 14.03 3.07
CA CYS A 678 -7.55 15.10 2.08
C CYS A 678 -7.78 14.59 0.64
N VAL A 679 -8.10 15.52 -0.26
CA VAL A 679 -8.38 15.23 -1.67
C VAL A 679 -7.23 14.45 -2.34
N ALA A 680 -5.97 14.74 -1.98
CA ALA A 680 -4.81 13.98 -2.46
C ALA A 680 -4.90 12.49 -2.09
N ALA A 681 -5.29 12.19 -0.85
CA ALA A 681 -5.49 10.82 -0.40
C ALA A 681 -6.72 10.19 -1.07
N MET A 682 -7.80 10.94 -1.27
CA MET A 682 -8.97 10.47 -2.02
C MET A 682 -8.62 10.13 -3.47
N GLY A 683 -7.78 10.95 -4.12
CA GLY A 683 -7.21 10.65 -5.44
C GLY A 683 -6.40 9.35 -5.46
N ALA A 684 -5.64 9.08 -4.39
CA ALA A 684 -4.93 7.80 -4.24
C ALA A 684 -5.92 6.63 -4.11
N TYR A 685 -6.99 6.75 -3.32
CA TYR A 685 -8.04 5.71 -3.23
C TYR A 685 -8.70 5.41 -4.57
N VAL A 686 -9.09 6.44 -5.33
CA VAL A 686 -9.69 6.25 -6.65
C VAL A 686 -8.75 5.49 -7.57
N ARG A 687 -7.47 5.80 -7.52
CA ARG A 687 -6.46 5.18 -8.38
C ARG A 687 -6.12 3.74 -7.97
N GLU A 688 -6.08 3.44 -6.66
CA GLU A 688 -5.69 2.12 -6.14
C GLU A 688 -6.85 1.12 -6.08
N PHE A 689 -8.05 1.61 -5.80
CA PHE A 689 -9.22 0.77 -5.48
C PHE A 689 -10.49 1.15 -6.27
N GLY A 690 -10.44 2.22 -7.07
CA GLY A 690 -11.58 2.71 -7.83
C GLY A 690 -12.49 3.67 -7.07
N ALA A 691 -13.36 4.39 -7.83
CA ALA A 691 -14.24 5.44 -7.30
C ALA A 691 -15.29 4.93 -6.30
N ALA A 692 -15.77 3.70 -6.46
CA ALA A 692 -16.77 3.11 -5.55
C ALA A 692 -16.19 2.92 -4.13
N TYR A 693 -14.97 2.42 -4.04
CA TYR A 693 -14.31 2.24 -2.76
C TYR A 693 -13.91 3.58 -2.13
N ALA A 694 -13.43 4.54 -2.93
CA ALA A 694 -13.14 5.89 -2.43
C ALA A 694 -14.39 6.56 -1.83
N ARG A 695 -15.55 6.47 -2.48
CA ARG A 695 -16.84 6.98 -1.93
C ARG A 695 -17.21 6.28 -0.62
N PHE A 696 -17.03 4.96 -0.55
CA PHE A 696 -17.25 4.21 0.69
C PHE A 696 -16.37 4.74 1.84
N ILE A 697 -15.07 4.95 1.60
CA ILE A 697 -14.15 5.50 2.62
C ILE A 697 -14.58 6.90 3.04
N ALA A 698 -14.93 7.79 2.09
CA ALA A 698 -15.41 9.13 2.42
C ALA A 698 -16.65 9.13 3.33
N VAL A 699 -17.64 8.32 3.00
CA VAL A 699 -18.88 8.20 3.80
C VAL A 699 -18.59 7.56 5.16
N TRP A 700 -17.74 6.52 5.19
CA TRP A 700 -17.36 5.81 6.41
C TRP A 700 -16.63 6.73 7.40
N THR A 701 -15.60 7.44 6.94
CA THR A 701 -14.81 8.33 7.79
C THR A 701 -15.62 9.54 8.24
N MET A 702 -16.43 10.15 7.35
CA MET A 702 -17.31 11.27 7.69
C MET A 702 -18.36 10.86 8.71
N GLY A 703 -19.00 9.70 8.53
CA GLY A 703 -20.01 9.20 9.46
C GLY A 703 -19.43 8.89 10.84
N LEU A 704 -18.20 8.31 10.87
CA LEU A 704 -17.52 7.99 12.13
C LEU A 704 -17.05 9.26 12.84
N ALA A 705 -16.55 10.26 12.11
CA ALA A 705 -16.15 11.55 12.66
C ALA A 705 -17.34 12.28 13.28
N TYR A 706 -18.41 12.42 12.51
CA TYR A 706 -19.63 13.09 12.98
C TYR A 706 -20.26 12.38 14.19
N GLY A 707 -20.39 11.05 14.08
CA GLY A 707 -20.93 10.26 15.17
C GLY A 707 -20.11 10.35 16.46
N SER A 708 -18.77 10.27 16.36
CA SER A 708 -17.89 10.37 17.52
C SER A 708 -17.91 11.78 18.17
N ALA A 709 -17.89 12.83 17.34
CA ALA A 709 -17.93 14.21 17.85
C ALA A 709 -19.27 14.52 18.54
N VAL A 710 -20.40 14.12 17.94
CA VAL A 710 -21.73 14.28 18.52
C VAL A 710 -21.86 13.47 19.82
N LEU A 711 -21.42 12.20 19.82
CA LEU A 711 -21.46 11.36 21.04
C LEU A 711 -20.65 11.99 22.19
N TYR A 712 -19.46 12.48 21.90
CA TYR A 712 -18.64 13.14 22.91
C TYR A 712 -19.33 14.38 23.47
N TYR A 713 -19.77 15.29 22.57
CA TYR A 713 -20.42 16.55 22.99
C TYR A 713 -21.69 16.28 23.79
N GLN A 714 -22.56 15.42 23.30
CA GLN A 714 -23.83 15.14 23.96
C GLN A 714 -23.64 14.40 25.29
N ALA A 715 -22.60 13.55 25.43
CA ALA A 715 -22.26 12.88 26.67
C ALA A 715 -21.77 13.86 27.74
N THR A 716 -21.00 14.89 27.35
CA THR A 716 -20.49 15.90 28.29
C THR A 716 -21.55 16.92 28.72
N HIS A 717 -22.57 17.20 27.89
CA HIS A 717 -23.68 18.14 28.16
C HIS A 717 -24.99 17.47 28.55
N ILE A 718 -24.96 16.19 28.90
CA ILE A 718 -26.19 15.44 29.27
C ILE A 718 -26.89 16.02 30.51
N ALA A 719 -26.14 16.66 31.41
CA ALA A 719 -26.70 17.31 32.60
C ALA A 719 -27.45 18.61 32.30
N GLU A 720 -27.08 19.32 31.22
CA GLU A 720 -27.67 20.60 30.81
C GLU A 720 -28.96 20.39 30.01
N HIS A 721 -28.94 19.44 29.06
CA HIS A 721 -30.05 19.15 28.15
C HIS A 721 -30.32 17.65 28.02
N PRO A 722 -30.82 16.96 29.07
CA PRO A 722 -30.86 15.50 29.14
C PRO A 722 -31.69 14.86 28.00
N MET A 723 -32.87 15.40 27.68
CA MET A 723 -33.72 14.85 26.62
C MET A 723 -33.11 14.99 25.24
N TYR A 724 -32.55 16.14 24.93
CA TYR A 724 -31.90 16.41 23.65
C TYR A 724 -30.65 15.51 23.46
N SER A 725 -29.82 15.43 24.48
CA SER A 725 -28.62 14.60 24.48
C SER A 725 -28.94 13.11 24.33
N LEU A 726 -29.91 12.58 25.08
CA LEU A 726 -30.32 11.20 24.97
C LEU A 726 -30.90 10.85 23.59
N ILE A 727 -31.67 11.75 22.98
CA ILE A 727 -32.20 11.56 21.61
C ILE A 727 -31.04 11.45 20.63
N TRP A 728 -30.07 12.37 20.64
CA TRP A 728 -28.94 12.33 19.71
C TRP A 728 -28.02 11.11 19.93
N ILE A 729 -27.74 10.75 21.19
CA ILE A 729 -26.99 9.52 21.50
C ILE A 729 -27.73 8.31 20.93
N GLY A 730 -29.06 8.23 21.15
CA GLY A 730 -29.89 7.15 20.62
C GLY A 730 -29.89 7.08 19.09
N VAL A 731 -29.98 8.23 18.41
CA VAL A 731 -29.92 8.32 16.94
C VAL A 731 -28.58 7.84 16.42
N ILE A 732 -27.46 8.34 16.96
CA ILE A 732 -26.12 7.96 16.49
C ILE A 732 -25.85 6.48 16.72
N VAL A 733 -26.19 5.95 17.91
CA VAL A 733 -26.05 4.50 18.21
C VAL A 733 -26.94 3.68 17.28
N GLY A 734 -28.17 4.12 17.01
CA GLY A 734 -29.08 3.47 16.07
C GLY A 734 -28.53 3.45 14.63
N ILE A 735 -27.98 4.57 14.15
CA ILE A 735 -27.30 4.64 12.85
C ILE A 735 -26.08 3.71 12.82
N GLY A 736 -25.28 3.68 13.87
CA GLY A 736 -24.15 2.78 13.98
C GLY A 736 -24.55 1.30 13.89
N PHE A 737 -25.62 0.92 14.58
CA PHE A 737 -26.13 -0.45 14.55
C PHE A 737 -26.70 -0.83 13.16
N THR A 738 -27.49 0.04 12.55
CA THR A 738 -28.05 -0.18 11.21
C THR A 738 -26.96 -0.26 10.16
N THR A 739 -25.93 0.59 10.26
CA THR A 739 -24.75 0.55 9.36
C THR A 739 -23.98 -0.78 9.53
N TYR A 740 -23.72 -1.20 10.76
CA TYR A 740 -23.06 -2.49 11.03
C TYR A 740 -23.86 -3.65 10.44
N TRP A 741 -25.18 -3.66 10.63
CA TRP A 741 -26.06 -4.71 10.09
C TRP A 741 -26.08 -4.70 8.56
N ALA A 742 -26.17 -3.53 7.93
CA ALA A 742 -26.14 -3.36 6.47
C ALA A 742 -24.82 -3.87 5.88
N LEU A 743 -23.68 -3.50 6.47
CA LEU A 743 -22.36 -3.99 6.05
C LEU A 743 -22.25 -5.52 6.18
N LYS A 744 -22.80 -6.09 7.24
CA LYS A 744 -22.83 -7.54 7.43
C LYS A 744 -23.67 -8.26 6.37
N GLN A 745 -24.80 -7.68 5.96
CA GLN A 745 -25.64 -8.21 4.88
C GLN A 745 -24.94 -8.15 3.52
N ILE A 746 -24.25 -7.05 3.23
CA ILE A 746 -23.47 -6.89 2.01
C ILE A 746 -22.35 -7.93 1.93
N GLY A 747 -21.60 -8.11 3.02
CA GLY A 747 -20.53 -9.11 3.07
C GLY A 747 -21.01 -10.54 2.93
N ARG A 748 -22.19 -10.86 3.50
CA ARG A 748 -22.82 -12.18 3.30
C ARG A 748 -23.23 -12.43 1.85
N LYS A 749 -23.80 -11.41 1.17
CA LYS A 749 -24.15 -11.52 -0.24
C LYS A 749 -22.92 -11.72 -1.13
N GLN A 750 -21.82 -11.00 -0.88
CA GLN A 750 -20.57 -11.19 -1.61
C GLN A 750 -20.04 -12.62 -1.47
N LYS A 751 -20.03 -13.16 -0.24
CA LYS A 751 -19.61 -14.53 0.02
C LYS A 751 -20.50 -15.56 -0.66
N MET A 752 -21.82 -15.36 -0.73
CA MET A 752 -22.74 -16.25 -1.46
C MET A 752 -22.50 -16.19 -2.96
N ILE A 753 -22.19 -15.03 -3.54
CA ILE A 753 -21.85 -14.91 -4.95
C ILE A 753 -20.53 -15.64 -5.24
N GLU A 754 -19.51 -15.46 -4.42
CA GLU A 754 -18.25 -16.21 -4.54
C GLU A 754 -18.46 -17.72 -4.47
N VAL A 755 -19.28 -18.22 -3.54
CA VAL A 755 -19.59 -19.64 -3.40
C VAL A 755 -20.50 -20.15 -4.54
N SER A 756 -21.39 -19.33 -5.08
CA SER A 756 -22.25 -19.73 -6.22
C SER A 756 -21.53 -19.69 -7.57
N VAL A 757 -20.40 -19.00 -7.64
CA VAL A 757 -19.54 -18.88 -8.83
C VAL A 757 -18.37 -19.89 -8.76
N ALA A 758 -18.04 -20.39 -7.55
CA ALA A 758 -17.09 -21.48 -7.31
C ALA A 758 -17.79 -22.85 -7.43
#